data_90d60957fe26d68bd1ea80dbb4b4fa2e
#
_entry.id   90d60957fe26d68bd1ea80dbb4b4fa2e
#
_cell.length_a   1.000
_cell.length_b   1.000
_cell.length_c   1.000
_cell.angle_alpha   90.00
_cell.angle_beta   90.00
_cell.angle_gamma   90.00
#
_symmetry.space_group_name_H-M   'P 1'
#
loop_
_entity.id
_entity.type
_entity.pdbx_description
1 polymer ?
#
loop_
_entity_poly.entity_id
_entity_poly.type
_entity_poly.pdbx_seq_one_letter_code
_entity_poly.pdbx_strand_id
1 'polypeptide(L)'
;ANGRELLYWHAEPEEVKPIPDAAEAALLPEEIKTTEQLYLTGLHLEQYRHATYNPVEYYEEALRRDPIDVRNNNALGLWYIRKGRFHKAEQYLLTAVKTLQKRNPNPYDGEPIYNLGLALKYQRRYNEAYDRFYKSCWNAAWQDAGYFACAQISTMQSRLEDALDEIDRSLIRNWHNHKARALKTAILRRMGRTEEALQLIEDSLAIDKFNFGCRYEKYLITNVVDELSVMKEMMRGEPHNYDEIALDYCAAGCWQEAASLWNIAIAEGIVTPMTYYYLGWCLHQGGLSGVKQAFADAVKACPDYCFPNRLEAILALQCAMVQNPDDARAPYYLGNLYYDKRQYDLAMEAWETSARLDGSFPTVWRNLALAFFNKKNEEAKAIECMERAFRLDTTDARILMELDQLYKRVRRSHKERLAFLQQYPELIKQRDDLILEEITLLNQTGEYEKAKTVLDAHNFHPWEGGEGKVPAQYQLARVELAKKALTAGENKEAISLLEECLEYPHHLGEGKLYGAQENDFYYFLGCAYEGLRQHDKAVECWEQAIIGPTEPAAAMYYNDAKPDKIFYQGLALLKLGRMDEANGRFHKLTSYGEKHLFDKIKMDYFAVSLPDLLIWEDDLTIRNVIHCKYMMALGYWGLNRKEKSLRLLSEVERLDINHQGIQAFRSLIG
;
A
#
# COMPACT_ATOMS: atom_id res chain seq x y z
N ALA A 1 19.42 -22.85 40.88
CA ALA A 1 20.67 -23.24 41.45
C ALA A 1 20.49 -23.50 42.92
N ASN A 2 20.83 -24.70 43.43
CA ASN A 2 20.79 -25.09 44.83
C ASN A 2 19.45 -24.96 45.56
N GLY A 3 18.30 -25.03 44.85
CA GLY A 3 16.97 -24.93 45.41
C GLY A 3 16.58 -23.56 45.95
N ARG A 4 17.41 -22.54 45.73
CA ARG A 4 17.06 -21.16 46.09
C ARG A 4 16.32 -20.51 44.93
N GLU A 5 15.09 -20.04 45.22
CA GLU A 5 14.32 -19.26 44.25
C GLU A 5 15.00 -17.92 44.02
N LEU A 6 15.29 -17.59 42.75
CA LEU A 6 15.97 -16.36 42.35
C LEU A 6 15.01 -15.35 41.72
N LEU A 7 13.94 -15.85 41.09
CA LEU A 7 12.90 -15.05 40.49
C LEU A 7 11.59 -15.86 40.53
N TYR A 8 10.52 -15.19 40.89
CA TYR A 8 9.17 -15.75 40.87
C TYR A 8 8.29 -14.82 40.03
N TRP A 9 7.55 -15.39 39.12
CA TRP A 9 6.50 -14.68 38.38
C TRP A 9 5.24 -15.54 38.40
N HIS A 10 4.13 -14.93 38.69
CA HIS A 10 2.83 -15.53 38.62
C HIS A 10 1.91 -14.64 37.79
N ALA A 11 1.16 -15.23 36.85
CA ALA A 11 0.17 -14.48 36.10
C ALA A 11 -0.87 -13.90 37.07
N GLU A 12 -1.13 -12.61 36.96
CA GLU A 12 -2.23 -12.01 37.73
C GLU A 12 -3.55 -12.68 37.31
N PRO A 13 -4.51 -12.84 38.22
CA PRO A 13 -5.84 -13.32 37.89
C PRO A 13 -6.43 -12.44 36.79
N GLU A 14 -7.09 -13.06 35.81
CA GLU A 14 -7.79 -12.30 34.75
C GLU A 14 -8.87 -11.43 35.44
N GLU A 15 -8.62 -10.12 35.45
CA GLU A 15 -9.65 -9.15 35.82
C GLU A 15 -10.63 -9.01 34.64
N VAL A 16 -11.91 -9.22 34.92
CA VAL A 16 -12.96 -8.89 33.93
C VAL A 16 -13.05 -7.36 33.86
N LYS A 17 -12.32 -6.80 32.93
CA LYS A 17 -12.36 -5.35 32.64
C LYS A 17 -13.63 -5.02 31.86
N PRO A 18 -14.24 -3.84 32.09
CA PRO A 18 -15.32 -3.39 31.22
C PRO A 18 -14.85 -3.31 29.76
N ILE A 19 -15.75 -3.60 28.83
CA ILE A 19 -15.45 -3.44 27.40
C ILE A 19 -15.13 -1.95 27.18
N PRO A 20 -13.95 -1.63 26.60
CA PRO A 20 -13.59 -0.24 26.33
C PRO A 20 -14.54 0.38 25.28
N ASP A 21 -14.69 1.69 25.34
CA ASP A 21 -15.40 2.43 24.29
C ASP A 21 -14.78 2.15 22.92
N ALA A 22 -15.60 2.30 21.87
CA ALA A 22 -15.12 2.15 20.50
C ALA A 22 -13.97 3.12 20.21
N ALA A 23 -12.97 2.66 19.44
CA ALA A 23 -11.87 3.52 19.04
C ALA A 23 -12.39 4.69 18.17
N GLU A 24 -11.90 5.88 18.45
CA GLU A 24 -12.20 7.09 17.67
C GLU A 24 -11.06 7.42 16.71
N ALA A 25 -11.41 8.03 15.58
CA ALA A 25 -10.42 8.51 14.62
C ALA A 25 -9.54 9.61 15.25
N ALA A 26 -8.28 9.70 14.82
CA ALA A 26 -7.39 10.76 15.29
C ALA A 26 -7.97 12.14 14.95
N LEU A 27 -7.91 13.07 15.91
CA LEU A 27 -8.26 14.47 15.67
C LEU A 27 -7.36 15.08 14.60
N LEU A 28 -7.84 16.05 13.86
CA LEU A 28 -7.00 16.81 12.92
C LEU A 28 -5.90 17.55 13.68
N PRO A 29 -4.72 17.77 13.07
CA PRO A 29 -3.60 18.42 13.75
C PRO A 29 -3.94 19.75 14.41
N GLU A 30 -4.75 20.60 13.75
CA GLU A 30 -5.19 21.90 14.24
C GLU A 30 -6.11 21.83 15.45
N GLU A 31 -6.83 20.73 15.64
CA GLU A 31 -7.76 20.50 16.75
C GLU A 31 -7.03 20.05 18.03
N ILE A 32 -5.84 19.51 17.90
CA ILE A 32 -5.03 19.04 19.04
C ILE A 32 -4.43 20.24 19.76
N LYS A 33 -4.58 20.30 21.09
CA LYS A 33 -4.26 21.49 21.87
C LYS A 33 -2.77 21.69 22.16
N THR A 34 -2.02 20.62 22.36
CA THR A 34 -0.62 20.70 22.84
C THR A 34 0.36 20.06 21.85
N THR A 35 1.62 20.56 21.80
CA THR A 35 2.70 19.98 21.01
C THR A 35 3.05 18.57 21.48
N GLU A 36 2.88 18.26 22.76
CA GLU A 36 3.02 16.93 23.34
C GLU A 36 2.05 15.93 22.68
N GLN A 37 0.76 16.26 22.66
CA GLN A 37 -0.25 15.40 22.06
C GLN A 37 -0.07 15.27 20.55
N LEU A 38 0.35 16.34 19.86
CA LEU A 38 0.70 16.28 18.44
C LEU A 38 1.82 15.28 18.19
N TYR A 39 2.90 15.34 19.00
CA TYR A 39 3.99 14.37 18.92
C TYR A 39 3.51 12.93 19.14
N LEU A 40 2.76 12.69 20.23
CA LEU A 40 2.28 11.34 20.57
C LEU A 40 1.31 10.79 19.52
N THR A 41 0.43 11.61 18.98
CA THR A 41 -0.48 11.20 17.90
C THR A 41 0.31 10.89 16.63
N GLY A 42 1.24 11.77 16.22
CA GLY A 42 2.10 11.51 15.07
C GLY A 42 2.93 10.23 15.21
N LEU A 43 3.52 10.00 16.40
CA LEU A 43 4.27 8.79 16.69
C LEU A 43 3.40 7.53 16.63
N HIS A 44 2.20 7.57 17.19
CA HIS A 44 1.24 6.47 17.12
C HIS A 44 0.89 6.13 15.68
N LEU A 45 0.51 7.13 14.87
CA LEU A 45 0.19 6.93 13.46
C LEU A 45 1.37 6.37 12.65
N GLU A 46 2.60 6.79 12.97
CA GLU A 46 3.82 6.28 12.32
C GLU A 46 4.09 4.82 12.72
N GLN A 47 3.99 4.48 14.00
CA GLN A 47 4.22 3.12 14.51
C GLN A 47 3.22 2.11 13.95
N TYR A 48 1.94 2.48 13.85
CA TYR A 48 0.89 1.64 13.29
C TYR A 48 0.80 1.74 11.76
N ARG A 49 1.65 2.54 11.12
CA ARG A 49 1.63 2.76 9.65
C ARG A 49 0.24 3.12 9.14
N HIS A 50 -0.39 4.08 9.82
CA HIS A 50 -1.78 4.43 9.53
C HIS A 50 -1.96 4.80 8.05
N ALA A 51 -2.96 4.21 7.40
CA ALA A 51 -3.14 4.32 5.95
C ALA A 51 -3.62 5.70 5.51
N THR A 52 -4.50 6.34 6.31
CA THR A 52 -5.19 7.58 5.95
C THR A 52 -4.55 8.82 6.55
N TYR A 53 -4.08 8.74 7.82
CA TYR A 53 -3.53 9.89 8.54
C TYR A 53 -2.01 9.93 8.41
N ASN A 54 -1.49 11.08 7.95
CA ASN A 54 -0.06 11.27 7.74
C ASN A 54 0.59 11.82 9.02
N PRO A 55 1.52 11.09 9.67
CA PRO A 55 2.18 11.55 10.89
C PRO A 55 2.93 12.88 10.72
N VAL A 56 3.43 13.17 9.52
CA VAL A 56 4.17 14.40 9.21
C VAL A 56 3.34 15.65 9.49
N GLU A 57 2.05 15.63 9.18
CA GLU A 57 1.14 16.77 9.39
C GLU A 57 1.08 17.16 10.88
N TYR A 58 1.14 16.19 11.78
CA TYR A 58 1.13 16.41 13.23
C TYR A 58 2.45 16.98 13.72
N TYR A 59 3.57 16.46 13.23
CA TYR A 59 4.90 16.99 13.58
C TYR A 59 5.10 18.41 13.03
N GLU A 60 4.67 18.68 11.81
CA GLU A 60 4.75 20.02 11.20
C GLU A 60 3.87 21.03 11.92
N GLU A 61 2.65 20.66 12.32
CA GLU A 61 1.81 21.53 13.14
C GLU A 61 2.43 21.84 14.51
N ALA A 62 3.05 20.83 15.14
CA ALA A 62 3.78 21.06 16.38
C ALA A 62 4.93 22.06 16.19
N LEU A 63 5.72 21.93 15.11
CA LEU A 63 6.82 22.83 14.80
C LEU A 63 6.35 24.22 14.32
N ARG A 64 5.17 24.32 13.75
CA ARG A 64 4.54 25.63 13.48
C ARG A 64 4.27 26.41 14.77
N ARG A 65 3.92 25.71 15.87
CA ARG A 65 3.68 26.32 17.20
C ARG A 65 4.97 26.53 17.97
N ASP A 66 5.88 25.56 17.94
CA ASP A 66 7.20 25.63 18.58
C ASP A 66 8.29 25.11 17.63
N PRO A 67 8.94 25.98 16.83
CA PRO A 67 9.91 25.58 15.82
C PRO A 67 11.16 24.89 16.39
N ILE A 68 11.41 25.00 17.69
CA ILE A 68 12.60 24.41 18.34
C ILE A 68 12.24 23.20 19.22
N ASP A 69 11.01 22.71 19.17
CA ASP A 69 10.64 21.48 19.88
C ASP A 69 11.54 20.31 19.48
N VAL A 70 12.20 19.70 20.48
CA VAL A 70 13.26 18.69 20.25
C VAL A 70 12.67 17.41 19.65
N ARG A 71 11.54 16.93 20.17
CA ARG A 71 10.97 15.64 19.79
C ARG A 71 10.38 15.68 18.37
N ASN A 72 9.65 16.73 18.04
CA ASN A 72 9.07 16.89 16.71
C ASN A 72 10.16 17.13 15.65
N ASN A 73 11.20 17.89 15.94
CA ASN A 73 12.38 18.02 15.06
C ASN A 73 13.10 16.66 14.88
N ASN A 74 13.27 15.88 15.95
CA ASN A 74 13.88 14.56 15.87
C ASN A 74 13.01 13.58 15.07
N ALA A 75 11.69 13.56 15.29
CA ALA A 75 10.76 12.71 14.55
C ALA A 75 10.79 13.01 13.04
N LEU A 76 10.73 14.28 12.64
CA LEU A 76 10.87 14.66 11.22
C LEU A 76 12.26 14.34 10.68
N GLY A 77 13.31 14.55 11.46
CA GLY A 77 14.67 14.17 11.07
C GLY A 77 14.77 12.69 10.75
N LEU A 78 14.29 11.83 11.64
CA LEU A 78 14.28 10.38 11.45
C LEU A 78 13.37 9.97 10.27
N TRP A 79 12.21 10.60 10.13
CA TRP A 79 11.32 10.42 8.98
C TRP A 79 12.06 10.68 7.66
N TYR A 80 12.78 11.82 7.55
CA TYR A 80 13.50 12.15 6.33
C TYR A 80 14.73 11.25 6.08
N ILE A 81 15.40 10.72 7.13
CA ILE A 81 16.41 9.65 6.94
C ILE A 81 15.77 8.44 6.26
N ARG A 82 14.65 7.94 6.79
CA ARG A 82 13.92 6.79 6.23
C ARG A 82 13.41 7.02 4.80
N LYS A 83 13.24 8.29 4.41
CA LYS A 83 12.87 8.69 3.04
C LYS A 83 14.07 8.96 2.13
N GLY A 84 15.32 8.76 2.60
CA GLY A 84 16.54 9.03 1.83
C GLY A 84 16.84 10.51 1.63
N ARG A 85 16.20 11.40 2.40
CA ARG A 85 16.39 12.87 2.30
C ARG A 85 17.38 13.35 3.37
N PHE A 86 18.62 12.87 3.30
CA PHE A 86 19.62 13.03 4.35
C PHE A 86 19.96 14.48 4.67
N HIS A 87 20.09 15.35 3.66
CA HIS A 87 20.33 16.79 3.87
C HIS A 87 19.14 17.47 4.55
N LYS A 88 17.91 17.10 4.21
CA LYS A 88 16.73 17.65 4.86
C LYS A 88 16.61 17.14 6.30
N ALA A 89 16.93 15.88 6.54
CA ALA A 89 16.98 15.28 7.87
C ALA A 89 17.98 16.02 8.78
N GLU A 90 19.18 16.31 8.25
CA GLU A 90 20.23 17.02 8.99
C GLU A 90 19.75 18.37 9.52
N GLN A 91 18.97 19.14 8.75
CA GLN A 91 18.46 20.45 9.18
C GLN A 91 17.59 20.37 10.44
N TYR A 92 16.65 19.42 10.46
CA TYR A 92 15.80 19.18 11.63
C TYR A 92 16.60 18.66 12.82
N LEU A 93 17.49 17.69 12.60
CA LEU A 93 18.30 17.09 13.65
C LEU A 93 19.31 18.07 14.26
N LEU A 94 19.89 18.97 13.46
CA LEU A 94 20.72 20.06 13.99
C LEU A 94 19.91 20.97 14.91
N THR A 95 18.68 21.31 14.56
CA THR A 95 17.78 22.10 15.41
C THR A 95 17.48 21.38 16.72
N ALA A 96 17.14 20.09 16.65
CA ALA A 96 16.89 19.27 17.82
C ALA A 96 18.11 19.20 18.74
N VAL A 97 19.29 18.88 18.21
CA VAL A 97 20.55 18.76 18.97
C VAL A 97 20.93 20.09 19.58
N LYS A 98 20.88 21.20 18.82
CA LYS A 98 21.19 22.55 19.32
C LYS A 98 20.29 22.94 20.49
N THR A 99 19.02 22.68 20.41
CA THR A 99 18.04 22.98 21.46
C THR A 99 18.30 22.11 22.69
N LEU A 100 18.46 20.79 22.47
CA LEU A 100 18.73 19.81 23.52
C LEU A 100 19.96 20.12 24.33
N GLN A 101 21.05 20.58 23.68
CA GLN A 101 22.33 20.87 24.31
C GLN A 101 22.46 22.31 24.82
N LYS A 102 21.45 23.17 24.60
CA LYS A 102 21.53 24.60 24.93
C LYS A 102 21.92 24.90 26.42
N ARG A 103 21.41 24.10 27.35
CA ARG A 103 21.61 24.26 28.80
C ARG A 103 22.39 23.11 29.44
N ASN A 104 22.43 21.96 28.76
CA ASN A 104 23.13 20.77 29.24
C ASN A 104 23.91 20.14 28.09
N PRO A 105 25.24 20.26 28.03
CA PRO A 105 26.05 19.64 26.98
C PRO A 105 25.97 18.09 26.98
N ASN A 106 25.51 17.49 28.09
CA ASN A 106 25.31 16.06 28.24
C ASN A 106 23.82 15.77 28.54
N PRO A 107 22.93 15.89 27.52
CA PRO A 107 21.51 15.72 27.72
C PRO A 107 21.18 14.28 28.08
N TYR A 108 20.04 14.10 28.73
CA TYR A 108 19.54 12.77 29.12
C TYR A 108 19.16 11.93 27.88
N ASP A 109 18.67 12.57 26.81
CA ASP A 109 18.28 11.89 25.57
C ASP A 109 19.42 11.96 24.54
N GLY A 110 19.85 10.80 24.06
CA GLY A 110 20.88 10.65 23.03
C GLY A 110 20.34 10.45 21.61
N GLU A 111 19.03 10.24 21.45
CA GLU A 111 18.42 9.88 20.17
C GLU A 111 18.67 10.92 19.06
N PRO A 112 18.40 12.21 19.25
CA PRO A 112 18.63 13.20 18.20
C PRO A 112 20.10 13.28 17.77
N ILE A 113 21.03 13.05 18.71
CA ILE A 113 22.47 13.08 18.44
C ILE A 113 22.86 11.87 17.57
N TYR A 114 22.36 10.67 17.90
CA TYR A 114 22.59 9.46 17.14
C TYR A 114 21.99 9.57 15.72
N ASN A 115 20.75 10.04 15.61
CA ASN A 115 20.09 10.22 14.32
C ASN A 115 20.82 11.25 13.43
N LEU A 116 21.39 12.31 14.02
CA LEU A 116 22.25 13.24 13.28
C LEU A 116 23.50 12.52 12.76
N GLY A 117 24.10 11.63 13.55
CA GLY A 117 25.20 10.77 13.11
C GLY A 117 24.83 9.92 11.89
N LEU A 118 23.61 9.31 11.88
CA LEU A 118 23.11 8.55 10.73
C LEU A 118 22.98 9.43 9.48
N ALA A 119 22.35 10.61 9.61
CA ALA A 119 22.20 11.53 8.48
C ALA A 119 23.54 11.95 7.87
N LEU A 120 24.56 12.18 8.71
CA LEU A 120 25.93 12.51 8.28
C LEU A 120 26.64 11.31 7.66
N LYS A 121 26.48 10.09 8.20
CA LYS A 121 27.05 8.86 7.66
C LYS A 121 26.56 8.59 6.23
N TYR A 122 25.26 8.70 5.97
CA TYR A 122 24.72 8.55 4.62
C TYR A 122 25.18 9.65 3.65
N GLN A 123 25.62 10.80 4.16
CA GLN A 123 26.27 11.85 3.39
C GLN A 123 27.80 11.66 3.27
N ARG A 124 28.34 10.54 3.77
CA ARG A 124 29.78 10.20 3.79
C ARG A 124 30.65 11.17 4.59
N ARG A 125 30.06 11.93 5.50
CA ARG A 125 30.76 12.81 6.44
C ARG A 125 31.17 12.01 7.68
N TYR A 126 32.02 11.01 7.49
CA TYR A 126 32.30 9.97 8.48
C TYR A 126 32.89 10.50 9.78
N ASN A 127 33.81 11.47 9.72
CA ASN A 127 34.41 12.05 10.94
C ASN A 127 33.34 12.76 11.78
N GLU A 128 32.51 13.57 11.16
CA GLU A 128 31.41 14.25 11.84
C GLU A 128 30.39 13.28 12.38
N ALA A 129 30.08 12.22 11.61
CA ALA A 129 29.19 11.16 12.06
C ALA A 129 29.74 10.43 13.29
N TYR A 130 31.03 10.10 13.28
CA TYR A 130 31.73 9.48 14.42
C TYR A 130 31.58 10.32 15.68
N ASP A 131 31.84 11.64 15.61
CA ASP A 131 31.69 12.54 16.75
C ASP A 131 30.28 12.53 17.34
N ARG A 132 29.26 12.43 16.48
CA ARG A 132 27.84 12.33 16.90
C ARG A 132 27.53 10.98 17.52
N PHE A 133 27.97 9.89 16.92
CA PHE A 133 27.79 8.55 17.48
C PHE A 133 28.48 8.41 18.84
N TYR A 134 29.74 8.84 18.94
CA TYR A 134 30.49 8.81 20.20
C TYR A 134 29.79 9.65 21.26
N LYS A 135 29.32 10.86 20.91
CA LYS A 135 28.55 11.70 21.82
C LYS A 135 27.26 11.07 22.29
N SER A 136 26.54 10.35 21.46
CA SER A 136 25.31 9.64 21.85
C SER A 136 25.57 8.57 22.90
N CYS A 137 26.76 7.94 22.91
CA CYS A 137 27.14 6.90 23.87
C CYS A 137 27.23 7.38 25.33
N TRP A 138 27.18 8.70 25.57
CA TRP A 138 27.10 9.25 26.94
C TRP A 138 25.75 8.92 27.59
N ASN A 139 24.74 8.59 26.80
CA ASN A 139 23.49 8.01 27.26
C ASN A 139 23.54 6.47 27.18
N ALA A 140 23.23 5.80 28.29
CA ALA A 140 23.30 4.34 28.38
C ALA A 140 22.43 3.62 27.32
N ALA A 141 21.26 4.16 26.98
CA ALA A 141 20.35 3.60 25.98
C ALA A 141 20.95 3.57 24.55
N TRP A 142 21.92 4.45 24.27
CA TRP A 142 22.52 4.57 22.94
C TRP A 142 23.94 3.99 22.85
N GLN A 143 24.44 3.35 23.94
CA GLN A 143 25.80 2.81 23.93
C GLN A 143 26.00 1.66 22.98
N ASP A 144 25.02 0.74 22.87
CA ASP A 144 25.11 -0.36 21.89
C ASP A 144 25.22 0.20 20.47
N ALA A 145 24.19 0.89 20.01
CA ALA A 145 24.10 1.39 18.64
C ALA A 145 25.22 2.42 18.32
N GLY A 146 25.54 3.31 19.27
CA GLY A 146 26.54 4.34 19.09
C GLY A 146 27.95 3.78 18.97
N TYR A 147 28.38 2.91 19.89
CA TYR A 147 29.69 2.27 19.80
C TYR A 147 29.81 1.31 18.60
N PHE A 148 28.74 0.60 18.22
CA PHE A 148 28.72 -0.19 17.00
C PHE A 148 28.96 0.68 15.77
N ALA A 149 28.29 1.83 15.66
CA ALA A 149 28.50 2.77 14.55
C ALA A 149 29.91 3.40 14.56
N CYS A 150 30.48 3.69 15.74
CA CYS A 150 31.87 4.13 15.87
C CYS A 150 32.83 3.06 15.37
N ALA A 151 32.65 1.80 15.81
CA ALA A 151 33.49 0.66 15.39
C ALA A 151 33.44 0.44 13.86
N GLN A 152 32.29 0.62 13.21
CA GLN A 152 32.21 0.57 11.76
C GLN A 152 33.08 1.64 11.11
N ILE A 153 33.04 2.88 11.59
CA ILE A 153 33.84 3.99 11.03
C ILE A 153 35.33 3.78 11.34
N SER A 154 35.68 3.36 12.55
CA SER A 154 37.06 3.09 12.93
C SER A 154 37.66 1.94 12.10
N THR A 155 36.88 0.88 11.82
CA THR A 155 37.28 -0.22 10.93
C THR A 155 37.51 0.29 9.50
N MET A 156 36.61 1.09 8.96
CA MET A 156 36.73 1.73 7.64
C MET A 156 37.98 2.57 7.52
N GLN A 157 38.37 3.22 8.60
CA GLN A 157 39.59 4.07 8.69
C GLN A 157 40.84 3.28 9.08
N SER A 158 40.76 1.96 9.17
CA SER A 158 41.85 1.05 9.57
C SER A 158 42.41 1.32 10.99
N ARG A 159 41.64 1.94 11.86
CA ARG A 159 41.96 2.14 13.29
C ARG A 159 41.45 0.92 14.08
N LEU A 160 42.08 -0.25 13.87
CA LEU A 160 41.57 -1.54 14.32
C LEU A 160 41.54 -1.69 15.84
N GLU A 161 42.51 -1.11 16.57
CA GLU A 161 42.53 -1.14 18.05
C GLU A 161 41.36 -0.32 18.63
N ASP A 162 41.11 0.87 18.08
CA ASP A 162 39.97 1.69 18.49
C ASP A 162 38.66 0.95 18.18
N ALA A 163 38.55 0.34 16.98
CA ALA A 163 37.39 -0.41 16.56
C ALA A 163 37.10 -1.60 17.49
N LEU A 164 38.16 -2.27 17.98
CA LEU A 164 38.00 -3.39 18.91
C LEU A 164 37.50 -2.93 20.28
N ASP A 165 38.03 -1.83 20.83
CA ASP A 165 37.53 -1.28 22.08
C ASP A 165 36.07 -0.83 21.96
N GLU A 166 35.73 -0.16 20.87
CA GLU A 166 34.37 0.34 20.61
C GLU A 166 33.36 -0.82 20.45
N ILE A 167 33.71 -1.86 19.68
CA ILE A 167 32.81 -2.98 19.50
C ILE A 167 32.62 -3.80 20.78
N ASP A 168 33.65 -3.89 21.62
CA ASP A 168 33.55 -4.52 22.93
C ASP A 168 32.60 -3.76 23.85
N ARG A 169 32.65 -2.44 23.84
CA ARG A 169 31.70 -1.58 24.59
C ARG A 169 30.27 -1.75 24.12
N SER A 170 30.04 -1.90 22.80
CA SER A 170 28.73 -2.21 22.25
C SER A 170 28.24 -3.57 22.76
N LEU A 171 29.06 -4.61 22.68
CA LEU A 171 28.70 -5.98 23.10
C LEU A 171 28.49 -6.12 24.60
N ILE A 172 29.15 -5.31 25.46
CA ILE A 172 28.88 -5.25 26.90
C ILE A 172 27.42 -4.82 27.15
N ARG A 173 26.85 -3.98 26.29
CA ARG A 173 25.47 -3.50 26.43
C ARG A 173 24.46 -4.45 25.78
N ASN A 174 24.81 -5.01 24.65
CA ASN A 174 23.95 -5.92 23.90
C ASN A 174 24.75 -7.12 23.38
N TRP A 175 24.91 -8.13 24.21
CA TRP A 175 25.62 -9.36 23.87
C TRP A 175 25.03 -10.11 22.67
N HIS A 176 23.73 -9.92 22.41
CA HIS A 176 23.01 -10.53 21.27
C HIS A 176 23.02 -9.69 19.99
N ASN A 177 23.81 -8.62 19.92
CA ASN A 177 24.00 -7.90 18.66
C ASN A 177 24.84 -8.75 17.68
N HIS A 178 24.15 -9.54 16.86
CA HIS A 178 24.78 -10.47 15.90
C HIS A 178 25.66 -9.74 14.87
N LYS A 179 25.26 -8.55 14.43
CA LYS A 179 26.09 -7.73 13.52
C LYS A 179 27.36 -7.23 14.19
N ALA A 180 27.30 -6.85 15.46
CA ALA A 180 28.47 -6.46 16.22
C ALA A 180 29.42 -7.64 16.43
N ARG A 181 28.90 -8.84 16.70
CA ARG A 181 29.70 -10.05 16.82
C ARG A 181 30.43 -10.39 15.52
N ALA A 182 29.74 -10.32 14.39
CA ALA A 182 30.34 -10.52 13.06
C ALA A 182 31.43 -9.47 12.76
N LEU A 183 31.16 -8.19 13.04
CA LEU A 183 32.15 -7.13 12.84
C LEU A 183 33.39 -7.32 13.76
N LYS A 184 33.18 -7.68 15.04
CA LYS A 184 34.31 -7.98 15.94
C LYS A 184 35.17 -9.13 15.41
N THR A 185 34.55 -10.17 14.87
CA THR A 185 35.25 -11.29 14.25
C THR A 185 36.12 -10.82 13.06
N ALA A 186 35.54 -9.98 12.19
CA ALA A 186 36.29 -9.40 11.06
C ALA A 186 37.46 -8.51 11.52
N ILE A 187 37.28 -7.70 12.58
CA ILE A 187 38.34 -6.89 13.18
C ILE A 187 39.47 -7.79 13.70
N LEU A 188 39.15 -8.82 14.49
CA LEU A 188 40.14 -9.76 15.04
C LEU A 188 40.91 -10.47 13.95
N ARG A 189 40.24 -10.97 12.90
CA ARG A 189 40.91 -11.56 11.73
C ARG A 189 41.88 -10.58 11.08
N ARG A 190 41.46 -9.33 10.84
CA ARG A 190 42.32 -8.29 10.22
C ARG A 190 43.48 -7.87 11.09
N MET A 191 43.39 -8.05 12.41
CA MET A 191 44.49 -7.87 13.36
C MET A 191 45.41 -9.08 13.46
N GLY A 192 45.09 -10.21 12.80
CA GLY A 192 45.82 -11.46 12.91
C GLY A 192 45.54 -12.25 14.21
N ARG A 193 44.52 -11.86 15.00
CA ARG A 193 44.11 -12.52 16.25
C ARG A 193 43.16 -13.69 15.95
N THR A 194 43.68 -14.64 15.18
CA THR A 194 42.88 -15.73 14.56
C THR A 194 42.22 -16.65 15.59
N GLU A 195 42.93 -17.01 16.66
CA GLU A 195 42.40 -17.91 17.71
C GLU A 195 41.18 -17.26 18.42
N GLU A 196 41.31 -15.99 18.76
CA GLU A 196 40.22 -15.24 19.41
C GLU A 196 39.01 -15.05 18.48
N ALA A 197 39.29 -14.85 17.19
CA ALA A 197 38.23 -14.77 16.19
C ALA A 197 37.45 -16.07 16.11
N LEU A 198 38.14 -17.21 16.03
CA LEU A 198 37.52 -18.55 15.96
C LEU A 198 36.72 -18.87 17.22
N GLN A 199 37.23 -18.53 18.42
CA GLN A 199 36.48 -18.73 19.66
C GLN A 199 35.19 -17.90 19.65
N LEU A 200 35.25 -16.63 19.26
CA LEU A 200 34.06 -15.78 19.18
C LEU A 200 33.04 -16.29 18.14
N ILE A 201 33.50 -16.87 17.05
CA ILE A 201 32.64 -17.50 16.04
C ILE A 201 31.87 -18.67 16.67
N GLU A 202 32.59 -19.59 17.35
CA GLU A 202 31.94 -20.75 17.99
C GLU A 202 30.90 -20.33 19.01
N ASP A 203 31.24 -19.35 19.86
CA ASP A 203 30.29 -18.76 20.84
C ASP A 203 29.08 -18.11 20.15
N SER A 204 29.30 -17.46 19.01
CA SER A 204 28.24 -16.80 18.26
C SER A 204 27.31 -17.79 17.57
N LEU A 205 27.85 -18.84 16.98
CA LEU A 205 27.08 -19.90 16.31
C LEU A 205 26.34 -20.80 17.31
N ALA A 206 26.83 -20.91 18.55
CA ALA A 206 26.10 -21.57 19.62
C ALA A 206 24.84 -20.78 20.07
N ILE A 207 24.88 -19.45 19.96
CA ILE A 207 23.72 -18.59 20.23
C ILE A 207 22.75 -18.61 19.06
N ASP A 208 23.26 -18.37 17.83
CA ASP A 208 22.48 -18.34 16.61
C ASP A 208 23.26 -18.95 15.43
N LYS A 209 22.83 -20.13 15.03
CA LYS A 209 23.39 -20.83 13.88
C LYS A 209 23.23 -20.09 12.54
N PHE A 210 22.32 -19.13 12.45
CA PHE A 210 22.07 -18.30 11.28
C PHE A 210 22.88 -17.00 11.28
N ASN A 211 23.84 -16.81 12.20
CA ASN A 211 24.77 -15.69 12.09
C ASN A 211 25.72 -15.91 10.90
N PHE A 212 25.23 -15.58 9.70
CA PHE A 212 25.94 -15.79 8.44
C PHE A 212 27.23 -14.95 8.35
N GLY A 213 27.28 -13.78 8.97
CA GLY A 213 28.50 -12.99 9.05
C GLY A 213 29.64 -13.77 9.74
N CYS A 214 29.36 -14.38 10.91
CA CYS A 214 30.31 -15.23 11.60
C CYS A 214 30.66 -16.50 10.79
N ARG A 215 29.71 -17.12 10.08
CA ARG A 215 30.00 -18.26 9.21
C ARG A 215 30.92 -17.88 8.06
N TYR A 216 30.69 -16.75 7.42
CA TYR A 216 31.54 -16.28 6.35
C TYR A 216 32.97 -15.96 6.86
N GLU A 217 33.10 -15.33 8.03
CA GLU A 217 34.37 -15.09 8.67
C GLU A 217 35.11 -16.41 9.00
N LYS A 218 34.38 -17.45 9.45
CA LYS A 218 34.96 -18.80 9.66
C LYS A 218 35.59 -19.33 8.38
N TYR A 219 34.84 -19.22 7.26
CA TYR A 219 35.39 -19.60 5.94
C TYR A 219 36.61 -18.77 5.56
N LEU A 220 36.60 -17.47 5.74
CA LEU A 220 37.72 -16.56 5.42
C LEU A 220 38.97 -16.86 6.24
N ILE A 221 38.83 -17.33 7.49
CA ILE A 221 39.92 -17.69 8.38
C ILE A 221 40.46 -19.06 8.06
N THR A 222 39.58 -20.07 7.93
CA THR A 222 39.96 -21.47 7.82
C THR A 222 40.24 -21.93 6.39
N ASN A 223 39.64 -21.22 5.41
CA ASN A 223 39.62 -21.60 3.99
C ASN A 223 39.03 -23.02 3.74
N VAL A 224 38.19 -23.51 4.64
CA VAL A 224 37.51 -24.80 4.53
C VAL A 224 36.25 -24.66 3.69
N VAL A 225 36.20 -25.31 2.54
CA VAL A 225 35.07 -25.22 1.57
C VAL A 225 33.75 -25.69 2.17
N ASP A 226 33.79 -26.70 3.05
CA ASP A 226 32.58 -27.22 3.70
C ASP A 226 31.86 -26.17 4.54
N GLU A 227 32.58 -25.25 5.19
CA GLU A 227 31.98 -24.16 5.94
C GLU A 227 31.17 -23.20 5.02
N LEU A 228 31.71 -22.91 3.85
CA LEU A 228 31.01 -22.13 2.83
C LEU A 228 29.80 -22.89 2.27
N SER A 229 29.92 -24.21 2.06
CA SER A 229 28.84 -25.05 1.55
C SER A 229 27.65 -25.09 2.53
N VAL A 230 27.93 -25.27 3.83
CA VAL A 230 26.90 -25.22 4.89
C VAL A 230 26.20 -23.84 4.93
N MET A 231 26.96 -22.74 4.81
CA MET A 231 26.38 -21.40 4.76
C MET A 231 25.44 -21.24 3.57
N LYS A 232 25.88 -21.65 2.36
CA LYS A 232 25.07 -21.58 1.13
C LYS A 232 23.76 -22.37 1.25
N GLU A 233 23.82 -23.59 1.77
CA GLU A 233 22.64 -24.43 2.00
C GLU A 233 21.63 -23.74 2.93
N MET A 234 22.11 -23.16 4.04
CA MET A 234 21.28 -22.46 5.00
C MET A 234 20.69 -21.16 4.44
N MET A 235 21.36 -20.49 3.52
CA MET A 235 20.88 -19.28 2.84
C MET A 235 19.81 -19.57 1.78
N ARG A 236 19.62 -20.83 1.38
CA ARG A 236 18.53 -21.31 0.51
C ARG A 236 18.45 -20.62 -0.86
N GLY A 237 19.56 -20.16 -1.40
CA GLY A 237 19.57 -19.46 -2.68
C GLY A 237 18.86 -18.09 -2.67
N GLU A 238 18.67 -17.48 -1.51
CA GLU A 238 18.02 -16.19 -1.37
C GLU A 238 19.03 -15.03 -1.56
N PRO A 239 18.94 -14.22 -2.64
CA PRO A 239 19.89 -13.13 -2.91
C PRO A 239 20.00 -12.11 -1.77
N HIS A 240 18.89 -11.82 -1.11
CA HIS A 240 18.87 -10.82 -0.03
C HIS A 240 19.70 -11.21 1.18
N ASN A 241 19.93 -12.51 1.43
CA ASN A 241 20.82 -12.94 2.50
C ASN A 241 22.28 -12.54 2.21
N TYR A 242 22.70 -12.61 0.93
CA TYR A 242 24.04 -12.14 0.52
C TYR A 242 24.13 -10.62 0.59
N ASP A 243 23.08 -9.90 0.15
CA ASP A 243 23.04 -8.44 0.21
C ASP A 243 23.16 -7.93 1.65
N GLU A 244 22.44 -8.55 2.62
CA GLU A 244 22.50 -8.16 4.04
C GLU A 244 23.93 -8.18 4.57
N ILE A 245 24.63 -9.30 4.38
CA ILE A 245 25.96 -9.47 4.95
C ILE A 245 26.97 -8.59 4.21
N ALA A 246 26.89 -8.54 2.89
CA ALA A 246 27.83 -7.75 2.10
C ALA A 246 27.66 -6.23 2.38
N LEU A 247 26.44 -5.76 2.60
CA LEU A 247 26.19 -4.37 3.00
C LEU A 247 26.68 -4.08 4.44
N ASP A 248 26.65 -5.05 5.36
CA ASP A 248 27.27 -4.91 6.68
C ASP A 248 28.80 -4.73 6.56
N TYR A 249 29.46 -5.48 5.68
CA TYR A 249 30.89 -5.27 5.34
C TYR A 249 31.14 -3.90 4.70
N CYS A 250 30.29 -3.46 3.78
CA CYS A 250 30.37 -2.13 3.18
C CYS A 250 30.25 -1.03 4.24
N ALA A 251 29.36 -1.17 5.22
CA ALA A 251 29.15 -0.23 6.31
C ALA A 251 30.42 -0.05 7.18
N ALA A 252 31.31 -1.04 7.20
CA ALA A 252 32.60 -1.03 7.91
C ALA A 252 33.81 -0.82 6.98
N GLY A 253 33.60 -0.54 5.67
CA GLY A 253 34.68 -0.32 4.71
C GLY A 253 35.45 -1.60 4.32
N CYS A 254 34.88 -2.76 4.60
CA CYS A 254 35.45 -4.08 4.24
C CYS A 254 35.04 -4.42 2.79
N TRP A 255 35.46 -3.61 1.84
CA TRP A 255 35.00 -3.64 0.45
C TRP A 255 35.35 -4.94 -0.28
N GLN A 256 36.50 -5.53 0.05
CA GLN A 256 36.97 -6.75 -0.61
C GLN A 256 36.17 -7.97 -0.16
N GLU A 257 35.86 -8.06 1.12
CA GLU A 257 35.03 -9.10 1.70
C GLU A 257 33.61 -9.04 1.14
N ALA A 258 33.03 -7.83 1.07
CA ALA A 258 31.72 -7.61 0.48
C ALA A 258 31.67 -8.04 -1.01
N ALA A 259 32.64 -7.58 -1.81
CA ALA A 259 32.72 -7.91 -3.22
C ALA A 259 32.89 -9.42 -3.44
N SER A 260 33.71 -10.09 -2.62
CA SER A 260 33.91 -11.53 -2.68
C SER A 260 32.62 -12.31 -2.40
N LEU A 261 31.82 -11.85 -1.44
CA LEU A 261 30.56 -12.48 -1.08
C LEU A 261 29.53 -12.38 -2.23
N TRP A 262 29.39 -11.20 -2.86
CA TRP A 262 28.55 -11.07 -4.05
C TRP A 262 29.04 -11.89 -5.23
N ASN A 263 30.35 -11.98 -5.43
CA ASN A 263 30.92 -12.86 -6.49
C ASN A 263 30.60 -14.34 -6.25
N ILE A 264 30.52 -14.79 -4.98
CA ILE A 264 30.07 -16.13 -4.64
C ILE A 264 28.60 -16.32 -5.07
N ALA A 265 27.72 -15.37 -4.75
CA ALA A 265 26.31 -15.41 -5.17
C ALA A 265 26.17 -15.42 -6.70
N ILE A 266 26.93 -14.58 -7.40
CA ILE A 266 26.93 -14.48 -8.88
C ILE A 266 27.37 -15.79 -9.51
N ALA A 267 28.40 -16.44 -8.98
CA ALA A 267 28.89 -17.73 -9.49
C ALA A 267 27.86 -18.87 -9.37
N GLU A 268 26.94 -18.77 -8.41
CA GLU A 268 25.84 -19.72 -8.20
C GLU A 268 24.55 -19.31 -8.95
N GLY A 269 24.55 -18.18 -9.65
CA GLY A 269 23.35 -17.63 -10.30
C GLY A 269 22.30 -17.06 -9.35
N ILE A 270 22.67 -16.81 -8.08
CA ILE A 270 21.79 -16.26 -7.05
C ILE A 270 21.89 -14.74 -7.12
N VAL A 271 21.13 -14.11 -8.03
CA VAL A 271 21.28 -12.71 -8.35
C VAL A 271 19.96 -12.01 -8.59
N THR A 272 19.96 -10.72 -8.29
CA THR A 272 18.99 -9.73 -8.78
C THR A 272 19.76 -8.61 -9.48
N PRO A 273 19.13 -7.70 -10.23
CA PRO A 273 19.80 -6.49 -10.71
C PRO A 273 20.52 -5.73 -9.59
N MET A 274 19.93 -5.68 -8.38
CA MET A 274 20.53 -4.98 -7.24
C MET A 274 21.84 -5.61 -6.76
N THR A 275 22.02 -6.93 -6.87
CA THR A 275 23.28 -7.61 -6.57
C THR A 275 24.45 -6.97 -7.34
N TYR A 276 24.26 -6.72 -8.63
CA TYR A 276 25.28 -6.09 -9.46
C TYR A 276 25.43 -4.59 -9.20
N TYR A 277 24.34 -3.87 -8.91
CA TYR A 277 24.42 -2.45 -8.54
C TYR A 277 25.17 -2.25 -7.22
N TYR A 278 24.89 -3.07 -6.22
CA TYR A 278 25.62 -3.05 -4.95
C TYR A 278 27.09 -3.43 -5.15
N LEU A 279 27.39 -4.47 -5.93
CA LEU A 279 28.75 -4.85 -6.25
C LEU A 279 29.50 -3.71 -6.95
N GLY A 280 28.91 -3.10 -7.99
CA GLY A 280 29.53 -1.98 -8.71
C GLY A 280 29.80 -0.77 -7.81
N TRP A 281 28.86 -0.45 -6.93
CA TRP A 281 29.03 0.60 -5.91
C TRP A 281 30.14 0.25 -4.91
N CYS A 282 30.16 -0.97 -4.41
CA CYS A 282 31.19 -1.49 -3.49
C CYS A 282 32.57 -1.39 -4.12
N LEU A 283 32.75 -1.89 -5.34
CA LEU A 283 34.02 -1.83 -6.08
C LEU A 283 34.48 -0.39 -6.31
N HIS A 284 33.55 0.51 -6.63
CA HIS A 284 33.87 1.94 -6.81
C HIS A 284 34.33 2.58 -5.49
N GLN A 285 33.64 2.30 -4.36
CA GLN A 285 33.99 2.84 -3.04
C GLN A 285 35.35 2.31 -2.54
N GLY A 286 35.63 1.02 -2.80
CA GLY A 286 36.87 0.37 -2.41
C GLY A 286 38.06 0.66 -3.33
N GLY A 287 37.87 1.39 -4.43
CA GLY A 287 38.91 1.58 -5.44
C GLY A 287 39.33 0.29 -6.14
N LEU A 288 38.42 -0.69 -6.19
CA LEU A 288 38.65 -2.01 -6.77
C LEU A 288 38.33 -2.02 -8.28
N SER A 289 38.92 -2.99 -9.00
CA SER A 289 38.62 -3.16 -10.44
C SER A 289 37.26 -3.81 -10.67
N GLY A 290 36.71 -3.65 -11.89
CA GLY A 290 35.46 -4.34 -12.30
C GLY A 290 34.19 -3.48 -12.23
N VAL A 291 34.26 -2.23 -11.81
CA VAL A 291 33.10 -1.31 -11.66
C VAL A 291 32.24 -1.26 -12.92
N LYS A 292 32.85 -1.02 -14.08
CA LYS A 292 32.12 -0.93 -15.36
C LYS A 292 31.42 -2.22 -15.75
N GLN A 293 32.07 -3.35 -15.50
CA GLN A 293 31.51 -4.66 -15.78
C GLN A 293 30.29 -4.94 -14.90
N ALA A 294 30.41 -4.69 -13.60
CA ALA A 294 29.29 -4.90 -12.68
C ALA A 294 28.05 -4.09 -13.08
N PHE A 295 28.20 -2.79 -13.40
CA PHE A 295 27.08 -1.98 -13.88
C PHE A 295 26.53 -2.43 -15.25
N ALA A 296 27.39 -2.89 -16.16
CA ALA A 296 26.94 -3.45 -17.43
C ALA A 296 26.15 -4.76 -17.26
N ASP A 297 26.50 -5.58 -16.28
CA ASP A 297 25.77 -6.82 -15.98
C ASP A 297 24.46 -6.54 -15.26
N ALA A 298 24.39 -5.49 -14.41
CA ALA A 298 23.16 -5.01 -13.81
C ALA A 298 22.08 -4.67 -14.86
N VAL A 299 22.47 -4.00 -15.95
CA VAL A 299 21.55 -3.61 -17.05
C VAL A 299 20.97 -4.84 -17.76
N LYS A 300 21.76 -5.94 -17.85
CA LYS A 300 21.36 -7.18 -18.55
C LYS A 300 20.52 -8.11 -17.67
N ALA A 301 20.59 -7.95 -16.35
CA ALA A 301 19.87 -8.79 -15.43
C ALA A 301 18.35 -8.63 -15.57
N CYS A 302 17.61 -9.73 -15.38
CA CYS A 302 16.15 -9.72 -15.46
C CYS A 302 15.57 -8.72 -14.46
N PRO A 303 14.73 -7.76 -14.89
CA PRO A 303 14.14 -6.75 -14.04
C PRO A 303 12.98 -7.27 -13.18
N ASP A 304 12.48 -8.47 -13.46
CA ASP A 304 11.31 -9.03 -12.81
C ASP A 304 11.58 -9.27 -11.31
N TYR A 305 10.59 -8.95 -10.50
CA TYR A 305 10.63 -9.11 -9.03
C TYR A 305 11.78 -8.37 -8.34
N CYS A 306 12.37 -7.34 -8.98
CA CYS A 306 13.41 -6.51 -8.40
C CYS A 306 12.80 -5.24 -7.77
N PHE A 307 12.74 -5.20 -6.43
CA PHE A 307 12.13 -4.12 -5.65
C PHE A 307 13.16 -3.55 -4.65
N PRO A 308 13.94 -2.51 -5.03
CA PRO A 308 14.86 -1.87 -4.10
C PRO A 308 14.10 -1.27 -2.91
N ASN A 309 14.56 -1.56 -1.69
CA ASN A 309 13.87 -1.12 -0.47
C ASN A 309 14.82 -0.53 0.59
N ARG A 310 16.14 -0.67 0.41
CA ARG A 310 17.17 -0.22 1.35
C ARG A 310 17.63 1.19 1.03
N LEU A 311 18.11 1.91 2.05
CA LEU A 311 18.69 3.24 1.86
C LEU A 311 20.01 3.19 1.08
N GLU A 312 20.79 2.12 1.25
CA GLU A 312 22.01 1.85 0.49
C GLU A 312 21.75 1.72 -1.02
N ALA A 313 20.58 1.27 -1.42
CA ALA A 313 20.18 1.21 -2.82
C ALA A 313 20.19 2.60 -3.48
N ILE A 314 19.83 3.66 -2.74
CA ILE A 314 19.91 5.04 -3.25
C ILE A 314 21.35 5.36 -3.63
N LEU A 315 22.31 5.05 -2.75
CA LEU A 315 23.73 5.32 -2.98
C LEU A 315 24.29 4.52 -4.15
N ALA A 316 23.91 3.25 -4.24
CA ALA A 316 24.36 2.35 -5.29
C ALA A 316 23.82 2.76 -6.67
N LEU A 317 22.51 3.07 -6.75
CA LEU A 317 21.85 3.46 -8.01
C LEU A 317 22.32 4.85 -8.46
N GLN A 318 22.48 5.81 -7.55
CA GLN A 318 23.07 7.12 -7.88
C GLN A 318 24.51 6.98 -8.39
N CYS A 319 25.30 6.09 -7.79
CA CYS A 319 26.65 5.80 -8.27
C CYS A 319 26.60 5.20 -9.69
N ALA A 320 25.69 4.26 -9.95
CA ALA A 320 25.50 3.65 -11.26
C ALA A 320 25.16 4.72 -12.33
N MET A 321 24.23 5.62 -12.04
CA MET A 321 23.83 6.71 -12.98
C MET A 321 25.01 7.63 -13.31
N VAL A 322 25.98 7.81 -12.41
CA VAL A 322 27.20 8.60 -12.66
C VAL A 322 28.26 7.80 -13.45
N GLN A 323 28.47 6.53 -13.08
CA GLN A 323 29.51 5.68 -13.67
C GLN A 323 29.12 5.04 -15.00
N ASN A 324 27.81 4.89 -15.25
CA ASN A 324 27.22 4.36 -16.48
C ASN A 324 26.01 5.23 -16.92
N PRO A 325 26.25 6.43 -17.49
CA PRO A 325 25.19 7.40 -17.77
C PRO A 325 24.13 6.93 -18.80
N ASP A 326 24.42 5.90 -19.57
CA ASP A 326 23.51 5.32 -20.56
C ASP A 326 22.61 4.22 -19.98
N ASP A 327 22.74 3.94 -18.68
CA ASP A 327 21.94 2.95 -17.97
C ASP A 327 20.52 3.46 -17.70
N ALA A 328 19.55 2.97 -18.46
CA ALA A 328 18.13 3.29 -18.26
C ALA A 328 17.52 2.58 -17.04
N ARG A 329 18.13 1.48 -16.55
CA ARG A 329 17.57 0.66 -15.46
C ARG A 329 17.84 1.24 -14.08
N ALA A 330 19.02 1.81 -13.87
CA ALA A 330 19.37 2.44 -12.58
C ALA A 330 18.35 3.54 -12.19
N PRO A 331 18.03 4.53 -13.04
CA PRO A 331 16.99 5.52 -12.71
C PRO A 331 15.59 4.90 -12.57
N TYR A 332 15.25 3.84 -13.30
CA TYR A 332 13.99 3.11 -13.09
C TYR A 332 13.86 2.56 -11.68
N TYR A 333 14.86 1.82 -11.20
CA TYR A 333 14.86 1.28 -9.85
C TYR A 333 14.89 2.36 -8.78
N LEU A 334 15.63 3.43 -9.00
CA LEU A 334 15.67 4.57 -8.09
C LEU A 334 14.30 5.27 -8.00
N GLY A 335 13.61 5.42 -9.12
CA GLY A 335 12.26 5.95 -9.17
C GLY A 335 11.27 5.09 -8.40
N ASN A 336 11.35 3.75 -8.52
CA ASN A 336 10.51 2.82 -7.75
C ASN A 336 10.74 3.00 -6.24
N LEU A 337 12.01 3.10 -5.82
CA LEU A 337 12.37 3.31 -4.41
C LEU A 337 11.87 4.66 -3.90
N TYR A 338 12.04 5.73 -4.66
CA TYR A 338 11.55 7.05 -4.27
C TYR A 338 10.02 7.10 -4.19
N TYR A 339 9.31 6.41 -5.09
CA TYR A 339 7.85 6.35 -5.06
C TYR A 339 7.35 5.61 -3.81
N ASP A 340 7.96 4.47 -3.46
CA ASP A 340 7.70 3.77 -2.20
C ASP A 340 7.96 4.66 -0.97
N LYS A 341 9.04 5.45 -1.01
CA LYS A 341 9.36 6.41 0.03
C LYS A 341 8.51 7.68 -0.01
N ARG A 342 7.47 7.74 -0.86
CA ARG A 342 6.58 8.90 -1.06
C ARG A 342 7.31 10.19 -1.47
N GLN A 343 8.44 10.05 -2.17
CA GLN A 343 9.20 11.15 -2.76
C GLN A 343 8.84 11.25 -4.26
N TYR A 344 7.58 11.58 -4.53
CA TYR A 344 6.96 11.45 -5.86
C TYR A 344 7.65 12.29 -6.94
N ASP A 345 8.09 13.52 -6.64
CA ASP A 345 8.79 14.37 -7.59
C ASP A 345 10.12 13.76 -8.03
N LEU A 346 10.91 13.25 -7.07
CA LEU A 346 12.16 12.54 -7.38
C LEU A 346 11.94 11.24 -8.13
N ALA A 347 10.85 10.53 -7.82
CA ALA A 347 10.48 9.31 -8.54
C ALA A 347 10.17 9.60 -10.01
N MET A 348 9.38 10.65 -10.28
CA MET A 348 9.03 11.06 -11.63
C MET A 348 10.25 11.51 -12.43
N GLU A 349 11.12 12.34 -11.85
CA GLU A 349 12.37 12.78 -12.47
C GLU A 349 13.26 11.58 -12.87
N ALA A 350 13.36 10.59 -11.98
CA ALA A 350 14.12 9.37 -12.24
C ALA A 350 13.48 8.53 -13.36
N TRP A 351 12.15 8.33 -13.35
CA TRP A 351 11.45 7.60 -14.40
C TRP A 351 11.46 8.32 -15.76
N GLU A 352 11.34 9.65 -15.78
CA GLU A 352 11.49 10.44 -17.01
C GLU A 352 12.91 10.31 -17.58
N THR A 353 13.93 10.25 -16.72
CA THR A 353 15.31 9.98 -17.13
C THR A 353 15.43 8.57 -17.73
N SER A 354 14.86 7.55 -17.07
CA SER A 354 14.81 6.18 -17.58
C SER A 354 14.12 6.12 -18.97
N ALA A 355 12.93 6.72 -19.09
CA ALA A 355 12.14 6.73 -20.32
C ALA A 355 12.84 7.46 -21.48
N ARG A 356 13.66 8.47 -21.18
CA ARG A 356 14.49 9.19 -22.17
C ARG A 356 15.66 8.36 -22.64
N LEU A 357 16.29 7.56 -21.78
CA LEU A 357 17.40 6.69 -22.10
C LEU A 357 16.94 5.43 -22.86
N ASP A 358 15.85 4.82 -22.41
CA ASP A 358 15.22 3.67 -23.07
C ASP A 358 13.70 3.82 -23.08
N GLY A 359 13.18 4.35 -24.19
CA GLY A 359 11.74 4.53 -24.39
C GLY A 359 10.96 3.26 -24.73
N SER A 360 11.62 2.10 -24.81
CA SER A 360 11.01 0.81 -25.16
C SER A 360 10.53 -0.01 -23.96
N PHE A 361 10.81 0.45 -22.73
CA PHE A 361 10.49 -0.28 -21.51
C PHE A 361 9.08 0.07 -20.99
N PRO A 362 8.07 -0.83 -21.13
CA PRO A 362 6.67 -0.49 -20.88
C PRO A 362 6.39 -0.10 -19.42
N THR A 363 7.04 -0.75 -18.45
CA THR A 363 6.79 -0.53 -17.02
C THR A 363 7.10 0.90 -16.56
N VAL A 364 8.10 1.56 -17.16
CA VAL A 364 8.41 2.97 -16.87
C VAL A 364 7.26 3.88 -17.26
N TRP A 365 6.69 3.68 -18.45
CA TRP A 365 5.54 4.46 -18.93
C TRP A 365 4.29 4.23 -18.09
N ARG A 366 4.05 2.97 -17.69
CA ARG A 366 2.99 2.64 -16.74
C ARG A 366 3.16 3.38 -15.42
N ASN A 367 4.38 3.38 -14.83
CA ASN A 367 4.66 4.07 -13.58
C ASN A 367 4.51 5.59 -13.69
N LEU A 368 4.96 6.19 -14.79
CA LEU A 368 4.74 7.61 -15.09
C LEU A 368 3.24 7.95 -15.20
N ALA A 369 2.45 7.09 -15.86
CA ALA A 369 1.00 7.29 -15.95
C ALA A 369 0.34 7.37 -14.57
N LEU A 370 0.69 6.43 -13.67
CA LEU A 370 0.19 6.45 -12.29
C LEU A 370 0.56 7.73 -11.54
N ALA A 371 1.81 8.18 -11.67
CA ALA A 371 2.28 9.38 -10.99
C ALA A 371 1.63 10.65 -11.58
N PHE A 372 1.48 10.76 -12.89
CA PHE A 372 0.80 11.91 -13.51
C PHE A 372 -0.66 12.00 -13.08
N PHE A 373 -1.38 10.89 -13.06
CA PHE A 373 -2.77 10.88 -12.63
C PHE A 373 -2.89 11.15 -11.11
N ASN A 374 -2.27 10.29 -10.29
CA ASN A 374 -2.51 10.28 -8.85
C ASN A 374 -1.84 11.44 -8.09
N LYS A 375 -0.71 11.99 -8.61
CA LYS A 375 0.10 12.96 -7.86
C LYS A 375 0.18 14.33 -8.50
N LYS A 376 -0.12 14.43 -9.81
CA LYS A 376 -0.07 15.69 -10.56
C LYS A 376 -1.43 16.12 -11.09
N ASN A 377 -2.44 15.26 -11.10
CA ASN A 377 -3.75 15.49 -11.73
C ASN A 377 -3.62 15.85 -13.23
N GLU A 378 -2.63 15.29 -13.93
CA GLU A 378 -2.36 15.51 -15.32
C GLU A 378 -2.94 14.36 -16.18
N GLU A 379 -4.27 14.32 -16.32
CA GLU A 379 -5.01 13.24 -17.00
C GLU A 379 -4.50 12.96 -18.42
N ALA A 380 -4.24 13.99 -19.22
CA ALA A 380 -3.81 13.84 -20.60
C ALA A 380 -2.45 13.12 -20.71
N LYS A 381 -1.47 13.50 -19.88
CA LYS A 381 -0.17 12.83 -19.84
C LYS A 381 -0.27 11.40 -19.30
N ALA A 382 -1.13 11.19 -18.31
CA ALA A 382 -1.37 9.85 -17.77
C ALA A 382 -1.90 8.91 -18.88
N ILE A 383 -2.87 9.35 -19.68
CA ILE A 383 -3.41 8.59 -20.81
C ILE A 383 -2.31 8.30 -21.82
N GLU A 384 -1.57 9.32 -22.25
CA GLU A 384 -0.48 9.18 -23.24
C GLU A 384 0.55 8.12 -22.78
N CYS A 385 0.97 8.21 -21.51
CA CYS A 385 1.94 7.27 -20.94
C CYS A 385 1.37 5.86 -20.85
N MET A 386 0.12 5.68 -20.39
CA MET A 386 -0.48 4.35 -20.25
C MET A 386 -0.77 3.70 -21.62
N GLU A 387 -1.25 4.47 -22.58
CA GLU A 387 -1.42 4.00 -23.96
C GLU A 387 -0.07 3.62 -24.60
N ARG A 388 1.00 4.35 -24.29
CA ARG A 388 2.36 4.00 -24.72
C ARG A 388 2.83 2.71 -24.07
N ALA A 389 2.62 2.54 -22.77
CA ALA A 389 2.95 1.29 -22.07
C ALA A 389 2.26 0.09 -22.72
N PHE A 390 0.97 0.19 -22.99
CA PHE A 390 0.21 -0.88 -23.63
C PHE A 390 0.64 -1.14 -25.09
N ARG A 391 0.95 -0.09 -25.88
CA ARG A 391 1.48 -0.27 -27.25
C ARG A 391 2.84 -0.97 -27.29
N LEU A 392 3.66 -0.83 -26.24
CA LEU A 392 4.96 -1.49 -26.13
C LEU A 392 4.83 -2.97 -25.74
N ASP A 393 3.79 -3.32 -24.99
CA ASP A 393 3.46 -4.69 -24.66
C ASP A 393 1.94 -4.90 -24.68
N THR A 394 1.44 -5.37 -25.82
CA THR A 394 0.02 -5.67 -26.04
C THR A 394 -0.37 -7.06 -25.53
N THR A 395 0.52 -7.76 -24.81
CA THR A 395 0.26 -9.08 -24.23
C THR A 395 0.01 -9.02 -22.72
N ASP A 396 0.22 -7.86 -22.09
CA ASP A 396 0.04 -7.65 -20.66
C ASP A 396 -1.42 -7.31 -20.33
N ALA A 397 -2.15 -8.31 -19.83
CA ALA A 397 -3.54 -8.16 -19.40
C ALA A 397 -3.70 -7.18 -18.22
N ARG A 398 -2.67 -6.99 -17.38
CA ARG A 398 -2.71 -6.03 -16.28
C ARG A 398 -2.67 -4.60 -16.81
N ILE A 399 -1.78 -4.30 -17.76
CA ILE A 399 -1.73 -2.97 -18.37
C ILE A 399 -3.03 -2.65 -19.10
N LEU A 400 -3.64 -3.64 -19.79
CA LEU A 400 -4.95 -3.49 -20.43
C LEU A 400 -6.03 -3.10 -19.40
N MET A 401 -6.09 -3.79 -18.27
CA MET A 401 -7.04 -3.50 -17.21
C MET A 401 -6.80 -2.09 -16.62
N GLU A 402 -5.56 -1.75 -16.31
CA GLU A 402 -5.20 -0.45 -15.75
C GLU A 402 -5.52 0.71 -16.73
N LEU A 403 -5.32 0.50 -18.04
CA LEU A 403 -5.66 1.47 -19.06
C LEU A 403 -7.18 1.65 -19.18
N ASP A 404 -7.96 0.56 -19.16
CA ASP A 404 -9.41 0.67 -19.18
C ASP A 404 -9.95 1.37 -17.92
N GLN A 405 -9.40 1.07 -16.74
CA GLN A 405 -9.76 1.80 -15.52
C GLN A 405 -9.39 3.28 -15.60
N LEU A 406 -8.27 3.65 -16.23
CA LEU A 406 -7.94 5.05 -16.49
C LEU A 406 -8.97 5.70 -17.43
N TYR A 407 -9.36 5.03 -18.51
CA TYR A 407 -10.42 5.50 -19.41
C TYR A 407 -11.76 5.72 -18.67
N LYS A 408 -12.08 4.85 -17.71
CA LYS A 408 -13.24 4.99 -16.82
C LYS A 408 -13.15 6.27 -15.98
N ARG A 409 -11.97 6.54 -15.39
CA ARG A 409 -11.73 7.74 -14.57
C ARG A 409 -11.85 9.04 -15.40
N VAL A 410 -11.30 9.05 -16.62
CA VAL A 410 -11.39 10.21 -17.52
C VAL A 410 -12.69 10.26 -18.32
N ARG A 411 -13.67 9.43 -17.95
CA ARG A 411 -15.06 9.44 -18.47
C ARG A 411 -15.18 9.15 -19.96
N ARG A 412 -14.34 8.26 -20.53
CA ARG A 412 -14.63 7.72 -21.87
C ARG A 412 -15.96 6.98 -21.88
N SER A 413 -16.71 7.08 -22.99
CA SER A 413 -18.02 6.47 -23.09
C SER A 413 -17.96 4.94 -22.97
N HIS A 414 -19.02 4.35 -22.41
CA HIS A 414 -19.13 2.88 -22.23
C HIS A 414 -18.96 2.13 -23.55
N LYS A 415 -19.51 2.67 -24.66
CA LYS A 415 -19.39 2.05 -26.00
C LYS A 415 -17.96 2.06 -26.50
N GLU A 416 -17.22 3.15 -26.32
CA GLU A 416 -15.81 3.24 -26.73
C GLU A 416 -14.94 2.28 -25.89
N ARG A 417 -15.17 2.22 -24.58
CA ARG A 417 -14.43 1.30 -23.70
C ARG A 417 -14.73 -0.16 -24.03
N LEU A 418 -16.00 -0.52 -24.22
CA LEU A 418 -16.40 -1.87 -24.64
C LEU A 418 -15.76 -2.26 -25.95
N ALA A 419 -15.83 -1.38 -26.96
CA ALA A 419 -15.22 -1.62 -28.27
C ALA A 419 -13.68 -1.74 -28.19
N PHE A 420 -13.05 -1.03 -27.28
CA PHE A 420 -11.62 -1.15 -27.03
C PHE A 420 -11.27 -2.51 -26.40
N LEU A 421 -11.93 -2.91 -25.32
CA LEU A 421 -11.67 -4.19 -24.66
C LEU A 421 -11.90 -5.37 -25.59
N GLN A 422 -12.97 -5.35 -26.38
CA GLN A 422 -13.33 -6.42 -27.32
C GLN A 422 -12.32 -6.65 -28.46
N GLN A 423 -11.34 -5.75 -28.63
CA GLN A 423 -10.19 -5.98 -29.54
C GLN A 423 -9.20 -7.01 -28.96
N TYR A 424 -9.26 -7.28 -27.65
CA TYR A 424 -8.30 -8.12 -26.93
C TYR A 424 -8.95 -9.27 -26.16
N PRO A 425 -9.77 -10.13 -26.81
CA PRO A 425 -10.56 -11.15 -26.12
C PRO A 425 -9.71 -12.18 -25.38
N GLU A 426 -8.49 -12.48 -25.86
CA GLU A 426 -7.60 -13.43 -25.20
C GLU A 426 -6.93 -12.85 -23.93
N LEU A 427 -6.80 -11.54 -23.83
CA LEU A 427 -6.33 -10.89 -22.60
C LEU A 427 -7.46 -10.79 -21.57
N ILE A 428 -8.70 -10.51 -22.00
CA ILE A 428 -9.85 -10.47 -21.10
C ILE A 428 -9.99 -11.79 -20.36
N LYS A 429 -9.85 -12.93 -21.03
CA LYS A 429 -9.97 -14.27 -20.42
C LYS A 429 -8.91 -14.59 -19.36
N GLN A 430 -7.81 -13.85 -19.32
CA GLN A 430 -6.72 -14.09 -18.37
C GLN A 430 -7.00 -13.53 -16.97
N ARG A 431 -8.02 -12.65 -16.81
CA ARG A 431 -8.25 -11.93 -15.55
C ARG A 431 -9.75 -11.76 -15.27
N ASP A 432 -10.17 -12.19 -14.10
CA ASP A 432 -11.56 -12.07 -13.65
C ASP A 432 -12.03 -10.61 -13.57
N ASP A 433 -11.17 -9.68 -13.22
CA ASP A 433 -11.50 -8.25 -13.18
C ASP A 433 -11.73 -7.64 -14.58
N LEU A 434 -11.05 -8.10 -15.62
CA LEU A 434 -11.30 -7.71 -17.01
C LEU A 434 -12.61 -8.30 -17.54
N ILE A 435 -12.88 -9.57 -17.26
CA ILE A 435 -14.15 -10.22 -17.61
C ILE A 435 -15.33 -9.48 -16.95
N LEU A 436 -15.18 -9.15 -15.66
CA LEU A 436 -16.18 -8.39 -14.93
C LEU A 436 -16.39 -6.99 -15.50
N GLU A 437 -15.32 -6.31 -15.92
CA GLU A 437 -15.44 -4.99 -16.54
C GLU A 437 -16.13 -5.05 -17.92
N GLU A 438 -15.86 -6.07 -18.74
CA GLU A 438 -16.62 -6.32 -19.98
C GLU A 438 -18.11 -6.52 -19.69
N ILE A 439 -18.45 -7.35 -18.71
CA ILE A 439 -19.83 -7.57 -18.26
C ILE A 439 -20.47 -6.26 -17.77
N THR A 440 -19.73 -5.49 -16.99
CA THR A 440 -20.19 -4.20 -16.50
C THR A 440 -20.54 -3.25 -17.65
N LEU A 441 -19.68 -3.20 -18.67
CA LEU A 441 -19.89 -2.37 -19.86
C LEU A 441 -21.04 -2.89 -20.73
N LEU A 442 -21.20 -4.20 -20.87
CA LEU A 442 -22.38 -4.79 -21.52
C LEU A 442 -23.68 -4.40 -20.81
N ASN A 443 -23.70 -4.45 -19.48
CA ASN A 443 -24.84 -3.99 -18.71
C ASN A 443 -25.09 -2.49 -18.89
N GLN A 444 -24.04 -1.66 -18.88
CA GLN A 444 -24.15 -0.22 -19.07
C GLN A 444 -24.55 0.19 -20.50
N THR A 445 -24.29 -0.64 -21.50
CA THR A 445 -24.75 -0.42 -22.87
C THR A 445 -26.11 -1.03 -23.19
N GLY A 446 -26.74 -1.71 -22.20
CA GLY A 446 -28.06 -2.33 -22.33
C GLY A 446 -28.08 -3.71 -22.99
N GLU A 447 -26.91 -4.32 -23.17
CA GLU A 447 -26.71 -5.65 -23.77
C GLU A 447 -26.81 -6.76 -22.70
N TYR A 448 -27.89 -6.74 -21.92
CA TYR A 448 -28.08 -7.58 -20.73
C TYR A 448 -28.04 -9.09 -21.00
N GLU A 449 -28.55 -9.54 -22.17
CA GLU A 449 -28.50 -10.95 -22.57
C GLU A 449 -27.04 -11.43 -22.77
N LYS A 450 -26.21 -10.60 -23.39
CA LYS A 450 -24.78 -10.91 -23.54
C LYS A 450 -24.08 -10.93 -22.20
N ALA A 451 -24.36 -9.93 -21.35
CA ALA A 451 -23.82 -9.87 -19.99
C ALA A 451 -24.16 -11.15 -19.20
N LYS A 452 -25.43 -11.57 -19.24
CA LYS A 452 -25.91 -12.83 -18.62
C LYS A 452 -25.13 -14.03 -19.18
N THR A 453 -24.98 -14.12 -20.49
CA THR A 453 -24.29 -15.24 -21.15
C THR A 453 -22.84 -15.37 -20.71
N VAL A 454 -22.12 -14.25 -20.65
CA VAL A 454 -20.70 -14.24 -20.20
C VAL A 454 -20.61 -14.62 -18.72
N LEU A 455 -21.49 -14.08 -17.88
CA LEU A 455 -21.53 -14.38 -16.45
C LEU A 455 -21.76 -15.87 -16.19
N ASP A 456 -22.78 -16.46 -16.84
CA ASP A 456 -23.17 -17.84 -16.61
C ASP A 456 -22.15 -18.86 -17.15
N ALA A 457 -21.29 -18.44 -18.08
CA ALA A 457 -20.23 -19.26 -18.66
C ALA A 457 -18.88 -19.23 -17.93
N HIS A 458 -18.68 -18.31 -16.97
CA HIS A 458 -17.41 -18.13 -16.30
C HIS A 458 -17.47 -18.50 -14.81
N ASN A 459 -16.38 -19.11 -14.29
CA ASN A 459 -16.18 -19.36 -12.87
C ASN A 459 -15.26 -18.30 -12.30
N PHE A 460 -15.82 -17.40 -11.50
CA PHE A 460 -15.06 -16.35 -10.85
C PHE A 460 -14.34 -16.83 -9.59
N HIS A 461 -13.20 -16.25 -9.32
CA HIS A 461 -12.46 -16.41 -8.07
C HIS A 461 -12.62 -15.15 -7.21
N PRO A 462 -12.80 -15.26 -5.90
CA PRO A 462 -12.86 -14.08 -5.03
C PRO A 462 -11.50 -13.39 -4.98
N TRP A 463 -11.51 -12.06 -5.00
CA TRP A 463 -10.28 -11.26 -4.82
C TRP A 463 -10.56 -10.07 -3.91
N GLU A 464 -9.55 -9.64 -3.16
CA GLU A 464 -9.64 -8.49 -2.26
C GLU A 464 -9.95 -7.20 -3.06
N GLY A 465 -10.96 -6.46 -2.60
CA GLY A 465 -11.49 -5.27 -3.29
C GLY A 465 -12.46 -5.58 -4.44
N GLY A 466 -12.77 -6.86 -4.67
CA GLY A 466 -13.78 -7.32 -5.64
C GLY A 466 -15.12 -7.70 -5.03
N GLU A 467 -15.22 -7.71 -3.71
CA GLU A 467 -16.37 -8.20 -2.96
C GLU A 467 -17.68 -7.57 -3.41
N GLY A 468 -18.65 -8.39 -3.65
CA GLY A 468 -20.00 -8.01 -4.08
C GLY A 468 -20.10 -7.53 -5.52
N LYS A 469 -19.00 -7.34 -6.25
CA LYS A 469 -19.05 -6.79 -7.62
C LYS A 469 -19.61 -7.78 -8.63
N VAL A 470 -19.21 -9.04 -8.56
CA VAL A 470 -19.71 -10.10 -9.46
C VAL A 470 -21.20 -10.36 -9.23
N PRO A 471 -21.67 -10.61 -7.98
CA PRO A 471 -23.10 -10.76 -7.71
C PRO A 471 -23.92 -9.54 -8.14
N ALA A 472 -23.39 -8.32 -7.95
CA ALA A 472 -24.10 -7.11 -8.37
C ALA A 472 -24.35 -7.06 -9.89
N GLN A 473 -23.37 -7.44 -10.72
CA GLN A 473 -23.55 -7.50 -12.17
C GLN A 473 -24.48 -8.63 -12.60
N TYR A 474 -24.42 -9.78 -11.92
CA TYR A 474 -25.31 -10.92 -12.12
C TYR A 474 -26.77 -10.53 -11.87
N GLN A 475 -27.04 -9.87 -10.76
CA GLN A 475 -28.38 -9.40 -10.38
C GLN A 475 -28.87 -8.27 -11.30
N LEU A 476 -27.99 -7.30 -11.63
CA LEU A 476 -28.36 -6.18 -12.50
C LEU A 476 -28.83 -6.65 -13.87
N ALA A 477 -28.10 -7.56 -14.52
CA ALA A 477 -28.49 -8.09 -15.83
C ALA A 477 -29.90 -8.74 -15.78
N ARG A 478 -30.13 -9.57 -14.76
CA ARG A 478 -31.41 -10.31 -14.61
C ARG A 478 -32.57 -9.38 -14.25
N VAL A 479 -32.37 -8.41 -13.37
CA VAL A 479 -33.41 -7.45 -13.01
C VAL A 479 -33.80 -6.58 -14.22
N GLU A 480 -32.82 -6.14 -15.03
CA GLU A 480 -33.12 -5.34 -16.22
C GLU A 480 -33.86 -6.18 -17.30
N LEU A 481 -33.50 -7.46 -17.45
CA LEU A 481 -34.25 -8.40 -18.31
C LEU A 481 -35.65 -8.63 -17.77
N ALA A 482 -35.80 -8.82 -16.46
CA ALA A 482 -37.12 -8.97 -15.85
C ALA A 482 -38.02 -7.73 -16.03
N LYS A 483 -37.48 -6.53 -15.96
CA LYS A 483 -38.22 -5.28 -16.26
C LYS A 483 -38.71 -5.25 -17.71
N LYS A 484 -37.85 -5.68 -18.66
CA LYS A 484 -38.24 -5.80 -20.06
C LYS A 484 -39.38 -6.81 -20.23
N ALA A 485 -39.28 -8.00 -19.61
CA ALA A 485 -40.33 -9.04 -19.63
C ALA A 485 -41.64 -8.53 -19.01
N LEU A 486 -41.57 -7.82 -17.88
CA LEU A 486 -42.74 -7.18 -17.25
C LEU A 486 -43.45 -6.21 -18.22
N THR A 487 -42.66 -5.35 -18.89
CA THR A 487 -43.18 -4.40 -19.86
C THR A 487 -43.83 -5.08 -21.07
N ALA A 488 -43.30 -6.23 -21.48
CA ALA A 488 -43.86 -7.08 -22.56
C ALA A 488 -45.08 -7.93 -22.11
N GLY A 489 -45.39 -7.95 -20.80
CA GLY A 489 -46.43 -8.82 -20.24
C GLY A 489 -46.02 -10.28 -20.04
N GLU A 490 -44.70 -10.57 -20.17
CA GLU A 490 -44.10 -11.89 -20.02
C GLU A 490 -43.83 -12.23 -18.55
N ASN A 491 -44.87 -12.14 -17.71
CA ASN A 491 -44.73 -12.15 -16.26
C ASN A 491 -44.09 -13.45 -15.72
N LYS A 492 -44.26 -14.60 -16.39
CA LYS A 492 -43.62 -15.86 -15.95
C LYS A 492 -42.10 -15.84 -16.14
N GLU A 493 -41.63 -15.26 -17.24
CA GLU A 493 -40.20 -15.06 -17.49
C GLU A 493 -39.59 -14.09 -16.49
N ALA A 494 -40.28 -12.97 -16.21
CA ALA A 494 -39.89 -12.06 -15.19
C ALA A 494 -39.71 -12.73 -13.82
N ILE A 495 -40.64 -13.60 -13.42
CA ILE A 495 -40.52 -14.36 -12.16
C ILE A 495 -39.29 -15.23 -12.17
N SER A 496 -39.03 -15.99 -13.24
CA SER A 496 -37.87 -16.89 -13.33
C SER A 496 -36.57 -16.12 -13.17
N LEU A 497 -36.42 -15.00 -13.87
CA LEU A 497 -35.20 -14.14 -13.78
C LEU A 497 -35.00 -13.52 -12.38
N LEU A 498 -36.10 -13.15 -11.71
CA LEU A 498 -36.04 -12.54 -10.38
C LEU A 498 -35.78 -13.59 -9.29
N GLU A 499 -36.29 -14.81 -9.44
CA GLU A 499 -35.99 -15.95 -8.57
C GLU A 499 -34.49 -16.33 -8.66
N GLU A 500 -33.90 -16.30 -9.86
CA GLU A 500 -32.45 -16.47 -10.04
C GLU A 500 -31.64 -15.42 -9.24
N CYS A 501 -32.14 -14.19 -9.10
CA CYS A 501 -31.45 -13.13 -8.32
C CYS A 501 -31.38 -13.45 -6.81
N LEU A 502 -32.28 -14.26 -6.28
CA LEU A 502 -32.32 -14.64 -4.87
C LEU A 502 -31.27 -15.68 -4.50
N GLU A 503 -30.67 -16.33 -5.49
CA GLU A 503 -29.67 -17.37 -5.32
C GLU A 503 -28.29 -16.86 -5.78
N TYR A 504 -27.22 -17.35 -5.13
CA TYR A 504 -25.84 -17.08 -5.54
C TYR A 504 -25.22 -18.39 -6.05
N PRO A 505 -25.27 -18.65 -7.36
CA PRO A 505 -24.65 -19.84 -7.94
C PRO A 505 -23.14 -19.87 -7.63
N HIS A 506 -22.59 -21.07 -7.45
CA HIS A 506 -21.20 -21.29 -7.05
C HIS A 506 -20.17 -20.63 -7.99
N HIS A 507 -20.50 -20.54 -9.30
CA HIS A 507 -19.61 -19.94 -10.29
C HIS A 507 -19.37 -18.42 -10.10
N LEU A 508 -20.18 -17.74 -9.28
CA LEU A 508 -19.93 -16.33 -8.95
C LEU A 508 -18.73 -16.13 -8.01
N GLY A 509 -18.22 -17.20 -7.40
CA GLY A 509 -17.07 -17.14 -6.48
C GLY A 509 -17.36 -16.53 -5.10
N GLU A 510 -18.61 -16.11 -4.85
CA GLU A 510 -19.03 -15.49 -3.60
C GLU A 510 -20.31 -16.12 -3.07
N GLY A 511 -20.40 -16.28 -1.75
CA GLY A 511 -21.60 -16.71 -1.06
C GLY A 511 -22.54 -15.55 -0.72
N LYS A 512 -23.84 -15.85 -0.64
CA LYS A 512 -24.84 -14.88 -0.19
C LYS A 512 -24.66 -14.58 1.30
N LEU A 513 -24.53 -13.30 1.63
CA LEU A 513 -24.41 -12.85 3.00
C LEU A 513 -25.77 -12.94 3.73
N TYR A 514 -25.70 -13.21 5.04
CA TYR A 514 -26.88 -13.06 5.88
C TYR A 514 -27.33 -11.60 5.89
N GLY A 515 -28.62 -11.36 5.61
CA GLY A 515 -29.16 -10.00 5.52
C GLY A 515 -28.92 -9.30 4.18
N ALA A 516 -28.58 -10.05 3.12
CA ALA A 516 -28.53 -9.49 1.76
C ALA A 516 -29.83 -8.72 1.42
N GLN A 517 -29.67 -7.53 0.84
CA GLN A 517 -30.78 -6.62 0.58
C GLN A 517 -31.41 -6.93 -0.79
N GLU A 518 -32.64 -7.46 -0.77
CA GLU A 518 -33.36 -8.00 -1.94
C GLU A 518 -34.67 -7.25 -2.21
N ASN A 519 -34.82 -6.05 -1.68
CA ASN A 519 -36.07 -5.25 -1.72
C ASN A 519 -36.58 -4.99 -3.14
N ASP A 520 -35.69 -4.74 -4.10
CA ASP A 520 -36.03 -4.56 -5.51
C ASP A 520 -36.51 -5.87 -6.17
N PHE A 521 -35.89 -7.00 -5.89
CA PHE A 521 -36.30 -8.29 -6.45
C PHE A 521 -37.71 -8.66 -6.00
N TYR A 522 -37.97 -8.57 -4.71
CA TYR A 522 -39.33 -8.83 -4.17
C TYR A 522 -40.37 -7.80 -4.65
N TYR A 523 -39.96 -6.52 -4.83
CA TYR A 523 -40.85 -5.51 -5.41
C TYR A 523 -41.31 -5.92 -6.82
N PHE A 524 -40.38 -6.30 -7.70
CA PHE A 524 -40.68 -6.71 -9.07
C PHE A 524 -41.39 -8.07 -9.14
N LEU A 525 -41.07 -9.03 -8.25
CA LEU A 525 -41.80 -10.28 -8.12
C LEU A 525 -43.27 -10.01 -7.80
N GLY A 526 -43.54 -9.10 -6.86
CA GLY A 526 -44.91 -8.67 -6.56
C GLY A 526 -45.62 -8.08 -7.79
N CYS A 527 -44.93 -7.25 -8.58
CA CYS A 527 -45.47 -6.70 -9.82
C CYS A 527 -45.76 -7.80 -10.86
N ALA A 528 -44.90 -8.83 -10.97
CA ALA A 528 -45.09 -9.96 -11.88
C ALA A 528 -46.29 -10.82 -11.47
N TYR A 529 -46.42 -11.13 -10.17
CA TYR A 529 -47.57 -11.89 -9.67
C TYR A 529 -48.90 -11.10 -9.79
N GLU A 530 -48.87 -9.79 -9.61
CA GLU A 530 -50.02 -8.92 -9.88
C GLU A 530 -50.46 -9.01 -11.37
N GLY A 531 -49.48 -8.98 -12.28
CA GLY A 531 -49.69 -9.15 -13.73
C GLY A 531 -50.32 -10.52 -14.08
N LEU A 532 -50.04 -11.54 -13.30
CA LEU A 532 -50.69 -12.86 -13.41
C LEU A 532 -52.02 -12.95 -12.66
N ARG A 533 -52.50 -11.91 -12.03
CA ARG A 533 -53.71 -11.85 -11.18
C ARG A 533 -53.62 -12.76 -9.94
N GLN A 534 -52.42 -13.02 -9.44
CA GLN A 534 -52.16 -13.78 -8.22
C GLN A 534 -51.93 -12.79 -7.04
N HIS A 535 -53.02 -12.14 -6.62
CA HIS A 535 -52.96 -11.05 -5.64
C HIS A 535 -52.32 -11.45 -4.32
N ASP A 536 -52.64 -12.62 -3.77
CA ASP A 536 -52.11 -13.07 -2.48
C ASP A 536 -50.58 -13.13 -2.54
N LYS A 537 -50.00 -13.73 -3.59
CA LYS A 537 -48.57 -13.82 -3.80
C LYS A 537 -47.94 -12.45 -4.06
N ALA A 538 -48.62 -11.55 -4.75
CA ALA A 538 -48.15 -10.20 -4.98
C ALA A 538 -48.00 -9.45 -3.63
N VAL A 539 -48.98 -9.57 -2.76
CA VAL A 539 -48.96 -8.97 -1.41
C VAL A 539 -47.84 -9.60 -0.58
N GLU A 540 -47.68 -10.93 -0.57
CA GLU A 540 -46.56 -11.60 0.12
C GLU A 540 -45.20 -11.06 -0.34
N CYS A 541 -44.97 -10.91 -1.64
CA CYS A 541 -43.73 -10.35 -2.17
C CYS A 541 -43.50 -8.92 -1.75
N TRP A 542 -44.52 -8.03 -1.78
CA TRP A 542 -44.38 -6.67 -1.35
C TRP A 542 -44.14 -6.53 0.16
N GLU A 543 -44.72 -7.41 0.98
CA GLU A 543 -44.40 -7.47 2.42
C GLU A 543 -42.95 -7.94 2.64
N GLN A 544 -42.41 -8.81 1.82
CA GLN A 544 -40.98 -9.12 1.86
C GLN A 544 -40.12 -7.93 1.40
N ALA A 545 -40.53 -7.20 0.38
CA ALA A 545 -39.82 -6.05 -0.15
C ALA A 545 -39.64 -4.91 0.86
N ILE A 546 -40.44 -4.82 1.92
CA ILE A 546 -40.32 -3.78 2.95
C ILE A 546 -39.39 -4.15 4.12
N ILE A 547 -38.89 -5.39 4.18
CA ILE A 547 -38.04 -5.90 5.26
C ILE A 547 -36.58 -5.40 5.05
N GLY A 548 -35.89 -5.08 6.15
CA GLY A 548 -34.47 -4.73 6.13
C GLY A 548 -34.19 -3.32 6.67
N PRO A 549 -32.94 -2.86 6.55
CA PRO A 549 -32.53 -1.53 7.02
C PRO A 549 -33.35 -0.41 6.39
N THR A 550 -33.77 0.56 7.19
CA THR A 550 -34.61 1.69 6.75
C THR A 550 -33.92 3.04 6.88
N GLU A 551 -32.75 3.05 7.54
CA GLU A 551 -31.94 4.25 7.71
C GLU A 551 -30.89 4.32 6.61
N PRO A 552 -30.82 5.44 5.90
CA PRO A 552 -29.74 5.68 4.94
C PRO A 552 -28.38 5.68 5.61
N ALA A 553 -27.37 5.19 4.89
CA ALA A 553 -25.98 5.17 5.32
C ALA A 553 -25.07 5.84 4.29
N ALA A 554 -23.81 6.05 4.63
CA ALA A 554 -22.81 6.61 3.72
C ALA A 554 -22.46 5.69 2.53
N ALA A 555 -22.84 4.40 2.58
CA ALA A 555 -22.57 3.38 1.56
C ALA A 555 -21.09 3.33 1.14
N MET A 556 -20.23 3.36 2.14
CA MET A 556 -18.77 3.29 1.94
C MET A 556 -18.29 1.85 1.69
N TYR A 557 -19.00 0.89 2.28
CA TYR A 557 -18.70 -0.54 2.14
C TYR A 557 -19.75 -1.24 1.27
N TYR A 558 -19.38 -2.37 0.69
CA TYR A 558 -20.25 -3.10 -0.24
C TYR A 558 -21.53 -3.66 0.41
N ASN A 559 -21.51 -3.88 1.73
CA ASN A 559 -22.66 -4.37 2.52
C ASN A 559 -23.47 -3.27 3.22
N ASP A 560 -23.10 -2.00 3.04
CA ASP A 560 -23.90 -0.89 3.57
C ASP A 560 -25.28 -0.79 2.90
N ALA A 561 -26.24 -0.20 3.62
CA ALA A 561 -27.59 0.02 3.10
C ALA A 561 -27.56 0.91 1.85
N LYS A 562 -27.97 0.34 0.72
CA LYS A 562 -28.02 1.07 -0.56
C LYS A 562 -29.31 1.90 -0.67
N PRO A 563 -29.22 3.13 -1.20
CA PRO A 563 -30.39 4.04 -1.27
C PRO A 563 -31.55 3.47 -2.07
N ASP A 564 -31.27 2.76 -3.16
CA ASP A 564 -32.27 2.13 -4.01
C ASP A 564 -33.09 1.06 -3.26
N LYS A 565 -32.50 0.32 -2.34
CA LYS A 565 -33.21 -0.67 -1.54
C LYS A 565 -34.27 -0.02 -0.66
N ILE A 566 -33.95 1.11 0.01
CA ILE A 566 -34.91 1.91 0.80
C ILE A 566 -35.98 2.52 -0.12
N PHE A 567 -35.61 2.94 -1.31
CA PHE A 567 -36.55 3.43 -2.32
C PHE A 567 -37.56 2.37 -2.72
N TYR A 568 -37.12 1.12 -2.99
CA TYR A 568 -38.02 0.01 -3.32
C TYR A 568 -38.89 -0.42 -2.14
N GLN A 569 -38.45 -0.28 -0.88
CA GLN A 569 -39.33 -0.42 0.28
C GLN A 569 -40.48 0.61 0.20
N GLY A 570 -40.18 1.85 -0.13
CA GLY A 570 -41.19 2.89 -0.31
C GLY A 570 -42.19 2.56 -1.44
N LEU A 571 -41.70 2.06 -2.59
CA LEU A 571 -42.55 1.66 -3.69
C LEU A 571 -43.45 0.46 -3.32
N ALA A 572 -42.94 -0.52 -2.58
CA ALA A 572 -43.72 -1.67 -2.10
C ALA A 572 -44.81 -1.24 -1.11
N LEU A 573 -44.51 -0.31 -0.21
CA LEU A 573 -45.48 0.31 0.72
C LEU A 573 -46.61 1.02 -0.03
N LEU A 574 -46.30 1.70 -1.14
CA LEU A 574 -47.34 2.30 -2.00
C LEU A 574 -48.26 1.24 -2.60
N LYS A 575 -47.72 0.10 -3.05
CA LYS A 575 -48.48 -1.05 -3.56
C LYS A 575 -49.41 -1.68 -2.50
N LEU A 576 -48.97 -1.69 -1.25
CA LEU A 576 -49.73 -2.16 -0.09
C LEU A 576 -50.75 -1.10 0.46
N GLY A 577 -50.81 0.09 -0.15
CA GLY A 577 -51.71 1.16 0.31
C GLY A 577 -51.21 1.89 1.58
N ARG A 578 -49.98 1.67 2.03
CA ARG A 578 -49.38 2.24 3.25
C ARG A 578 -48.65 3.55 2.95
N MET A 579 -49.41 4.57 2.54
CA MET A 579 -48.91 5.83 1.99
C MET A 579 -47.99 6.60 2.94
N ASP A 580 -48.39 6.71 4.23
CA ASP A 580 -47.61 7.48 5.22
C ASP A 580 -46.24 6.85 5.48
N GLU A 581 -46.19 5.54 5.54
CA GLU A 581 -44.91 4.81 5.72
C GLU A 581 -44.02 4.92 4.48
N ALA A 582 -44.59 4.86 3.28
CA ALA A 582 -43.88 5.11 2.04
C ALA A 582 -43.24 6.47 2.00
N ASN A 583 -44.05 7.53 2.31
CA ASN A 583 -43.54 8.91 2.41
C ASN A 583 -42.42 9.01 3.46
N GLY A 584 -42.55 8.30 4.58
CA GLY A 584 -41.49 8.21 5.60
C GLY A 584 -40.18 7.73 5.04
N ARG A 585 -40.16 6.64 4.20
CA ARG A 585 -38.95 6.14 3.54
C ARG A 585 -38.35 7.19 2.60
N PHE A 586 -39.16 7.82 1.76
CA PHE A 586 -38.70 8.83 0.82
C PHE A 586 -38.15 10.10 1.51
N HIS A 587 -38.76 10.52 2.61
CA HIS A 587 -38.27 11.63 3.42
C HIS A 587 -36.91 11.32 4.08
N LYS A 588 -36.70 10.10 4.57
CA LYS A 588 -35.39 9.70 5.10
C LYS A 588 -34.28 9.87 4.06
N LEU A 589 -34.51 9.43 2.81
CA LEU A 589 -33.57 9.59 1.72
C LEU A 589 -33.23 11.08 1.43
N THR A 590 -34.28 11.92 1.35
CA THR A 590 -34.05 13.35 1.07
C THR A 590 -33.33 14.05 2.22
N SER A 591 -33.76 13.80 3.46
CA SER A 591 -33.21 14.46 4.66
C SER A 591 -31.75 14.06 4.91
N TYR A 592 -31.41 12.78 4.72
CA TYR A 592 -30.04 12.33 4.83
C TYR A 592 -29.14 13.01 3.79
N GLY A 593 -29.56 12.98 2.52
CA GLY A 593 -28.79 13.59 1.44
C GLY A 593 -28.58 15.11 1.63
N GLU A 594 -29.64 15.84 2.06
CA GLU A 594 -29.54 17.28 2.34
C GLU A 594 -28.59 17.59 3.52
N LYS A 595 -28.60 16.76 4.57
CA LYS A 595 -27.77 16.92 5.76
C LYS A 595 -26.29 16.66 5.48
N HIS A 596 -26.00 15.61 4.70
CA HIS A 596 -24.64 15.08 4.52
C HIS A 596 -23.97 15.47 3.19
N LEU A 597 -24.62 16.28 2.35
CA LEU A 597 -24.13 16.67 1.01
C LEU A 597 -22.74 17.30 1.02
N PHE A 598 -22.41 18.04 2.05
CA PHE A 598 -21.17 18.80 2.16
C PHE A 598 -20.17 18.23 3.17
N ASP A 599 -20.42 17.03 3.66
CA ASP A 599 -19.50 16.36 4.57
C ASP A 599 -18.18 16.07 3.85
N LYS A 600 -17.07 16.40 4.50
CA LYS A 600 -15.73 15.97 4.06
C LYS A 600 -15.52 14.56 4.53
N ILE A 601 -15.38 13.65 3.58
CA ILE A 601 -15.20 12.24 3.90
C ILE A 601 -13.72 11.91 3.96
N LYS A 602 -13.31 11.41 5.11
CA LYS A 602 -12.00 10.79 5.33
C LYS A 602 -12.26 9.40 5.90
N MET A 603 -11.87 8.36 5.17
CA MET A 603 -12.07 7.00 5.62
C MET A 603 -10.92 6.63 6.56
N ASP A 604 -11.27 6.13 7.74
CA ASP A 604 -10.32 5.54 8.66
C ASP A 604 -10.24 4.03 8.35
N TYR A 605 -9.21 3.64 7.63
CA TYR A 605 -9.04 2.25 7.22
C TYR A 605 -8.51 1.41 8.37
N PHE A 606 -9.27 0.39 8.71
CA PHE A 606 -8.86 -0.63 9.66
C PHE A 606 -7.82 -1.59 9.05
N ALA A 607 -7.95 -1.85 7.76
CA ALA A 607 -7.02 -2.68 7.00
C ALA A 607 -6.00 -1.79 6.28
N VAL A 608 -4.73 -2.03 6.53
CA VAL A 608 -3.61 -1.25 5.99
C VAL A 608 -3.49 -1.37 4.47
N SER A 609 -3.99 -2.47 3.89
CA SER A 609 -3.86 -2.79 2.47
C SER A 609 -4.84 -2.06 1.55
N LEU A 610 -6.02 -1.70 2.02
CA LEU A 610 -7.10 -1.19 1.15
C LEU A 610 -6.76 0.07 0.34
N PRO A 611 -6.12 1.12 0.91
CA PRO A 611 -5.75 2.29 0.10
C PRO A 611 -4.69 1.98 -0.94
N ASP A 612 -3.78 1.06 -0.64
CA ASP A 612 -2.66 0.70 -1.51
C ASP A 612 -3.11 -0.21 -2.67
N LEU A 613 -4.32 -0.78 -2.61
CA LEU A 613 -4.92 -1.55 -3.71
C LEU A 613 -5.53 -0.67 -4.81
N LEU A 614 -5.79 0.60 -4.53
CA LEU A 614 -6.32 1.53 -5.52
C LEU A 614 -5.20 1.95 -6.48
N ILE A 615 -5.28 1.49 -7.72
CA ILE A 615 -4.36 1.88 -8.79
C ILE A 615 -4.54 3.36 -9.12
N TRP A 616 -5.79 3.80 -9.28
CA TRP A 616 -6.18 5.18 -9.53
C TRP A 616 -6.87 5.75 -8.29
N GLU A 617 -6.33 6.83 -7.73
CA GLU A 617 -6.89 7.50 -6.55
C GLU A 617 -8.32 7.99 -6.79
N ASP A 618 -9.13 8.01 -5.73
CA ASP A 618 -10.52 8.41 -5.74
C ASP A 618 -10.76 9.54 -4.74
N ASP A 619 -11.61 10.51 -5.10
CA ASP A 619 -12.04 11.56 -4.19
C ASP A 619 -13.31 11.12 -3.45
N LEU A 620 -13.15 10.72 -2.19
CA LEU A 620 -14.25 10.27 -1.35
C LEU A 620 -15.27 11.36 -1.08
N THR A 621 -14.89 12.65 -1.09
CA THR A 621 -15.80 13.76 -0.92
C THR A 621 -16.70 13.93 -2.14
N ILE A 622 -16.14 13.82 -3.36
CA ILE A 622 -16.94 13.80 -4.60
C ILE A 622 -17.87 12.60 -4.62
N ARG A 623 -17.36 11.42 -4.21
CA ARG A 623 -18.17 10.19 -4.10
C ARG A 623 -19.36 10.38 -3.15
N ASN A 624 -19.17 11.05 -2.01
CA ASN A 624 -20.25 11.40 -1.09
C ASN A 624 -21.27 12.34 -1.74
N VAL A 625 -20.83 13.36 -2.46
CA VAL A 625 -21.72 14.28 -3.18
C VAL A 625 -22.59 13.53 -4.19
N ILE A 626 -22.00 12.60 -4.96
CA ILE A 626 -22.71 11.75 -5.91
C ILE A 626 -23.77 10.91 -5.18
N HIS A 627 -23.38 10.21 -4.11
CA HIS A 627 -24.25 9.38 -3.29
C HIS A 627 -25.42 10.17 -2.70
N CYS A 628 -25.16 11.30 -2.06
CA CYS A 628 -26.20 12.15 -1.48
C CYS A 628 -27.19 12.68 -2.53
N LYS A 629 -26.70 13.13 -3.69
CA LYS A 629 -27.55 13.59 -4.79
C LYS A 629 -28.41 12.49 -5.37
N TYR A 630 -27.86 11.29 -5.56
CA TYR A 630 -28.60 10.13 -6.02
C TYR A 630 -29.70 9.76 -5.02
N MET A 631 -29.38 9.69 -3.74
CA MET A 631 -30.31 9.42 -2.65
C MET A 631 -31.47 10.42 -2.63
N MET A 632 -31.15 11.72 -2.73
CA MET A 632 -32.16 12.78 -2.82
C MET A 632 -33.04 12.64 -4.07
N ALA A 633 -32.45 12.24 -5.20
CA ALA A 633 -33.20 12.06 -6.44
C ALA A 633 -34.26 10.96 -6.31
N LEU A 634 -33.89 9.80 -5.73
CA LEU A 634 -34.83 8.71 -5.44
C LEU A 634 -35.95 9.16 -4.48
N GLY A 635 -35.59 9.82 -3.39
CA GLY A 635 -36.55 10.31 -2.41
C GLY A 635 -37.52 11.33 -3.00
N TYR A 636 -37.03 12.33 -3.77
CA TYR A 636 -37.91 13.31 -4.42
C TYR A 636 -38.82 12.68 -5.47
N TRP A 637 -38.37 11.67 -6.19
CA TRP A 637 -39.24 10.93 -7.10
C TRP A 637 -40.42 10.27 -6.37
N GLY A 638 -40.12 9.55 -5.27
CA GLY A 638 -41.12 8.89 -4.43
C GLY A 638 -42.16 9.91 -3.85
N LEU A 639 -41.69 11.12 -3.52
CA LEU A 639 -42.55 12.23 -3.06
C LEU A 639 -43.27 12.99 -4.19
N ASN A 640 -43.28 12.44 -5.42
CA ASN A 640 -43.86 13.04 -6.62
C ASN A 640 -43.26 14.41 -7.01
N ARG A 641 -42.03 14.73 -6.60
CA ARG A 641 -41.29 15.95 -7.00
C ARG A 641 -40.37 15.65 -8.18
N LYS A 642 -40.95 15.25 -9.29
CA LYS A 642 -40.26 14.67 -10.45
C LYS A 642 -39.20 15.60 -11.06
N GLU A 643 -39.47 16.88 -11.23
CA GLU A 643 -38.51 17.84 -11.80
C GLU A 643 -37.25 17.98 -10.95
N LYS A 644 -37.41 18.03 -9.62
CA LYS A 644 -36.25 18.09 -8.70
C LYS A 644 -35.41 16.83 -8.76
N SER A 645 -36.08 15.67 -8.85
CA SER A 645 -35.41 14.36 -9.02
C SER A 645 -34.60 14.32 -10.31
N LEU A 646 -35.20 14.61 -11.46
CA LEU A 646 -34.55 14.56 -12.77
C LEU A 646 -33.36 15.53 -12.86
N ARG A 647 -33.46 16.70 -12.25
CA ARG A 647 -32.33 17.64 -12.16
C ARG A 647 -31.16 17.04 -11.39
N LEU A 648 -31.41 16.42 -10.23
CA LEU A 648 -30.35 15.78 -9.41
C LEU A 648 -29.72 14.60 -10.14
N LEU A 649 -30.51 13.76 -10.84
CA LEU A 649 -29.98 12.69 -11.67
C LEU A 649 -29.05 13.20 -12.76
N SER A 650 -29.39 14.30 -13.43
CA SER A 650 -28.53 14.92 -14.44
C SER A 650 -27.23 15.47 -13.83
N GLU A 651 -27.27 15.94 -12.58
CA GLU A 651 -26.08 16.37 -11.85
C GLU A 651 -25.19 15.18 -11.48
N VAL A 652 -25.75 14.07 -11.02
CA VAL A 652 -25.01 12.82 -10.75
C VAL A 652 -24.35 12.29 -12.02
N GLU A 653 -25.08 12.22 -13.13
CA GLU A 653 -24.55 11.74 -14.42
C GLU A 653 -23.39 12.59 -14.93
N ARG A 654 -23.44 13.91 -14.70
CA ARG A 654 -22.30 14.79 -15.03
C ARG A 654 -21.07 14.54 -14.13
N LEU A 655 -21.28 14.11 -12.89
CA LEU A 655 -20.19 13.79 -11.96
C LEU A 655 -19.62 12.40 -12.21
N ASP A 656 -20.49 11.42 -12.49
CA ASP A 656 -20.10 10.03 -12.77
C ASP A 656 -20.99 9.40 -13.83
N ILE A 657 -20.48 9.27 -15.04
CA ILE A 657 -21.19 8.60 -16.15
C ILE A 657 -21.34 7.09 -15.92
N ASN A 658 -20.54 6.50 -15.02
CA ASN A 658 -20.52 5.07 -14.74
C ASN A 658 -21.51 4.67 -13.63
N HIS A 659 -22.31 5.61 -13.12
CA HIS A 659 -23.24 5.36 -12.01
C HIS A 659 -24.41 4.47 -12.45
N GLN A 660 -24.30 3.15 -12.24
CA GLN A 660 -25.29 2.15 -12.69
C GLN A 660 -26.71 2.39 -12.12
N GLY A 661 -26.83 2.90 -10.89
CA GLY A 661 -28.10 3.22 -10.27
C GLY A 661 -28.96 4.20 -11.07
N ILE A 662 -28.34 5.18 -11.79
CA ILE A 662 -29.07 6.11 -12.65
C ILE A 662 -29.72 5.36 -13.82
N GLN A 663 -28.98 4.46 -14.44
CA GLN A 663 -29.46 3.68 -15.57
C GLN A 663 -30.62 2.76 -15.15
N ALA A 664 -30.45 2.03 -14.04
CA ALA A 664 -31.47 1.19 -13.45
C ALA A 664 -32.73 1.97 -13.05
N PHE A 665 -32.55 3.19 -12.54
CA PHE A 665 -33.68 4.06 -12.20
C PHE A 665 -34.37 4.63 -13.44
N ARG A 666 -33.64 5.07 -14.47
CA ARG A 666 -34.22 5.55 -15.74
C ARG A 666 -35.04 4.47 -16.42
N SER A 667 -34.59 3.23 -16.43
CA SER A 667 -35.37 2.11 -17.00
C SER A 667 -36.66 1.82 -16.22
N LEU A 668 -36.74 2.21 -14.94
CA LEU A 668 -37.94 2.09 -14.12
C LEU A 668 -38.98 3.16 -14.44
N ILE A 669 -38.53 4.37 -14.75
CA ILE A 669 -39.44 5.52 -14.92
C ILE A 669 -39.86 5.77 -16.39
N GLY A 670 -39.34 5.00 -17.34
CA GLY A 670 -39.73 5.01 -18.76
C GLY A 670 -38.95 6.04 -19.54
#